data_6f8bfd16a30efd31a14a898babd21a57
#
_entry.id   6f8bfd16a30efd31a14a898babd21a57
#
_cell.length_a   1.000
_cell.length_b   1.000
_cell.length_c   1.000
_cell.angle_alpha   90.00
_cell.angle_beta   90.00
_cell.angle_gamma   90.00
#
_symmetry.space_group_name_H-M   'P 1'
#
loop_
_entity.id
_entity.type
_entity.pdbx_description
1 polymer ?
#
loop_
_entity_poly.entity_id
_entity_poly.type
_entity_poly.pdbx_seq_one_letter_code
_entity_poly.pdbx_strand_id
1 'polypeptide(L)'
;MAKKSGYSNDDIQMLEGADRVRKRPAVIFGSNGISGCEHSIFEILSNSIDEAREGHGDKIIVTRFTDGSVEIQDCGRGIPVGYNEKYDRYNWELIFCEMYAGGKYNTNSGGSYEYSLGLNGLGLCATQFASEYMDAEIKTGGERHTLHFEKGVNIGGLQSEPYAKKDTGTRIKWKPDLEVFTDIDVSLEYYQETLMRQAIVNPKVRFELKNQIKGGFETFVYYYENGISDYVKELAGDDAISSVQYWQTERSGKDRDDLPEYKVRLNLALAFSNKKQLIEYYHNSSFLEFGGSPDNAVKSATVAQIDAYLKQTGKYTKADSKIKFQDVADCLILVSSSFSTETSYLNQTKKAITNKFIQEAMTEFIRHQLEVYFIENKMEADKIADQVLINMRSRVKAEAARVNIKKTLASSNDMANRVQKFVDCRSKDIDRRELFIVEGDSALGACKQARDSEFQAVIPVRGKILNCLKSEYEKIFKSEIITDLLKVLGCGVEVHAKGMKNMSTFSMDNLRWSKIIICTDADVDGYQIRTLILTMIYRLVPTLIKEGKVYIAESPLYEITCGNETWFAYTEKEKADALEAIGNKKYTIQRSKGLGENEADMMNLTTMNPATRRLIKIDPAEANLMAEKFELFEGNNLTGRKEFIEKYGHMYIDMTDVS
;
A
#
# COMPACT_ATOMS: atom_id res chain seq x y z
N MET A 1 -26.76 -47.29 7.49
CA MET A 1 -27.38 -46.32 8.43
C MET A 1 -27.84 -45.12 7.63
N ALA A 2 -29.15 -44.91 7.51
CA ALA A 2 -29.72 -43.79 6.76
C ALA A 2 -29.42 -42.46 7.47
N LYS A 3 -28.88 -41.45 6.74
CA LYS A 3 -28.77 -40.09 7.21
C LYS A 3 -30.17 -39.58 7.56
N LYS A 4 -30.41 -39.24 8.83
CA LYS A 4 -31.57 -38.43 9.23
C LYS A 4 -31.41 -37.06 8.56
N SER A 5 -32.09 -36.84 7.46
CA SER A 5 -32.23 -35.55 6.79
C SER A 5 -33.54 -34.92 7.26
N GLY A 6 -33.46 -34.06 8.28
CA GLY A 6 -34.63 -33.31 8.71
C GLY A 6 -34.17 -32.27 9.74
N TYR A 7 -34.16 -31.01 9.36
CA TYR A 7 -34.08 -29.87 10.27
C TYR A 7 -35.34 -29.89 11.14
N SER A 8 -35.18 -30.03 12.44
CA SER A 8 -36.27 -30.22 13.43
C SER A 8 -36.27 -29.05 14.43
N ASN A 9 -37.32 -28.92 15.24
CA ASN A 9 -37.43 -27.92 16.29
C ASN A 9 -36.27 -28.03 17.32
N ASP A 10 -35.74 -29.23 17.53
CA ASP A 10 -34.64 -29.48 18.47
C ASP A 10 -33.26 -29.02 17.95
N ASP A 11 -33.18 -28.70 16.66
CA ASP A 11 -31.95 -28.19 16.05
C ASP A 11 -31.74 -26.67 16.25
N ILE A 12 -32.77 -25.96 16.79
CA ILE A 12 -32.71 -24.53 17.09
C ILE A 12 -32.06 -24.35 18.45
N GLN A 13 -30.89 -23.70 18.47
CA GLN A 13 -30.13 -23.40 19.69
C GLN A 13 -30.01 -21.89 19.89
N MET A 14 -30.20 -21.41 21.12
CA MET A 14 -29.91 -20.06 21.53
C MET A 14 -28.50 -20.00 22.14
N LEU A 15 -27.66 -19.09 21.65
CA LEU A 15 -26.36 -18.83 22.25
C LEU A 15 -26.55 -17.93 23.47
N GLU A 16 -25.94 -18.27 24.60
CA GLU A 16 -26.02 -17.51 25.86
C GLU A 16 -24.62 -17.12 26.35
N GLY A 17 -24.53 -16.06 27.16
CA GLY A 17 -23.29 -15.61 27.77
C GLY A 17 -22.15 -15.43 26.75
N ALA A 18 -20.99 -15.97 27.08
CA ALA A 18 -19.77 -15.87 26.27
C ALA A 18 -19.88 -16.58 24.90
N ASP A 19 -20.72 -17.60 24.77
CA ASP A 19 -20.91 -18.32 23.51
C ASP A 19 -21.41 -17.44 22.38
N ARG A 20 -22.13 -16.35 22.67
CA ARG A 20 -22.59 -15.36 21.70
C ARG A 20 -21.43 -14.72 20.92
N VAL A 21 -20.31 -14.52 21.59
CA VAL A 21 -19.10 -13.94 21.01
C VAL A 21 -18.13 -15.03 20.55
N ARG A 22 -17.85 -16.02 21.40
CA ARG A 22 -16.86 -17.06 21.14
C ARG A 22 -17.16 -17.88 19.88
N LYS A 23 -18.44 -18.18 19.61
CA LYS A 23 -18.87 -18.93 18.40
C LYS A 23 -19.08 -18.05 17.18
N ARG A 24 -19.22 -16.72 17.33
CA ARG A 24 -19.50 -15.77 16.24
C ARG A 24 -18.74 -14.45 16.39
N PRO A 25 -17.40 -14.47 16.58
CA PRO A 25 -16.61 -13.24 16.83
C PRO A 25 -16.72 -12.20 15.70
N ALA A 26 -16.83 -12.67 14.45
CA ALA A 26 -16.93 -11.77 13.29
C ALA A 26 -18.17 -10.86 13.30
N VAL A 27 -19.25 -11.25 13.99
CA VAL A 27 -20.45 -10.41 14.12
C VAL A 27 -20.17 -9.17 14.96
N ILE A 28 -19.32 -9.28 15.98
CA ILE A 28 -19.00 -8.21 16.90
C ILE A 28 -17.74 -7.46 16.44
N PHE A 29 -16.66 -8.20 16.13
CA PHE A 29 -15.36 -7.61 15.80
C PHE A 29 -15.11 -7.45 14.30
N GLY A 30 -16.09 -7.80 13.45
CA GLY A 30 -15.97 -7.71 11.98
C GLY A 30 -15.14 -8.81 11.33
N SER A 31 -14.35 -9.55 12.11
CA SER A 31 -13.50 -10.67 11.66
C SER A 31 -13.19 -11.62 12.83
N ASN A 32 -12.82 -12.85 12.53
CA ASN A 32 -12.20 -13.79 13.46
C ASN A 32 -10.67 -13.91 13.27
N GLY A 33 -10.08 -13.14 12.35
CA GLY A 33 -8.64 -13.07 12.14
C GLY A 33 -8.00 -11.95 12.95
N ILE A 34 -6.76 -11.58 12.57
CA ILE A 34 -5.97 -10.55 13.25
C ILE A 34 -6.71 -9.21 13.37
N SER A 35 -7.44 -8.80 12.33
CA SER A 35 -8.21 -7.53 12.36
C SER A 35 -9.37 -7.54 13.37
N GLY A 36 -9.92 -8.70 13.70
CA GLY A 36 -10.90 -8.84 14.79
C GLY A 36 -10.23 -8.73 16.16
N CYS A 37 -9.05 -9.31 16.33
CA CYS A 37 -8.21 -9.15 17.53
C CYS A 37 -7.83 -7.68 17.74
N GLU A 38 -7.35 -7.00 16.71
CA GLU A 38 -7.05 -5.56 16.69
C GLU A 38 -8.25 -4.72 17.13
N HIS A 39 -9.45 -5.03 16.60
CA HIS A 39 -10.67 -4.34 16.98
C HIS A 39 -11.02 -4.55 18.46
N SER A 40 -10.81 -5.76 19.03
CA SER A 40 -11.03 -6.02 20.45
C SER A 40 -10.13 -5.17 21.35
N ILE A 41 -8.88 -4.91 20.92
CA ILE A 41 -7.94 -4.03 21.64
C ILE A 41 -8.45 -2.59 21.58
N PHE A 42 -8.91 -2.15 20.42
CA PHE A 42 -9.45 -0.79 20.25
C PHE A 42 -10.71 -0.55 21.09
N GLU A 43 -11.56 -1.55 21.29
CA GLU A 43 -12.75 -1.44 22.13
C GLU A 43 -12.41 -1.16 23.62
N ILE A 44 -11.34 -1.76 24.16
CA ILE A 44 -10.87 -1.42 25.52
C ILE A 44 -10.24 -0.01 25.54
N LEU A 45 -9.38 0.30 24.56
CA LEU A 45 -8.74 1.60 24.43
C LEU A 45 -9.76 2.74 24.33
N SER A 46 -10.85 2.52 23.61
CA SER A 46 -11.91 3.51 23.40
C SER A 46 -12.58 3.95 24.69
N ASN A 47 -12.70 3.06 25.68
CA ASN A 47 -13.26 3.40 26.99
C ASN A 47 -12.36 4.37 27.77
N SER A 48 -11.04 4.15 27.74
CA SER A 48 -10.06 5.05 28.37
C SER A 48 -10.01 6.42 27.66
N ILE A 49 -10.17 6.43 26.33
CA ILE A 49 -10.25 7.67 25.54
C ILE A 49 -11.51 8.46 25.90
N ASP A 50 -12.66 7.79 26.05
CA ASP A 50 -13.91 8.45 26.43
C ASP A 50 -13.78 9.12 27.80
N GLU A 51 -13.15 8.49 28.79
CA GLU A 51 -12.88 9.09 30.09
C GLU A 51 -11.97 10.33 29.98
N ALA A 52 -10.90 10.25 29.22
CA ALA A 52 -9.99 11.38 29.01
C ALA A 52 -10.68 12.57 28.31
N ARG A 53 -11.58 12.30 27.36
CA ARG A 53 -12.36 13.32 26.65
C ARG A 53 -13.38 14.05 27.54
N GLU A 54 -13.92 13.35 28.53
CA GLU A 54 -14.78 13.96 29.55
C GLU A 54 -13.98 14.80 30.59
N GLY A 55 -12.66 14.91 30.38
CA GLY A 55 -11.76 15.67 31.25
C GLY A 55 -11.31 14.89 32.50
N HIS A 56 -11.47 13.57 32.49
CA HIS A 56 -11.07 12.70 33.56
C HIS A 56 -9.81 11.90 33.18
N GLY A 57 -8.65 12.45 33.56
CA GLY A 57 -7.34 11.90 33.21
C GLY A 57 -6.83 12.41 31.86
N ASP A 58 -5.53 12.47 31.74
CA ASP A 58 -4.79 13.00 30.60
C ASP A 58 -3.72 12.02 30.07
N LYS A 59 -3.71 10.80 30.63
CA LYS A 59 -2.70 9.78 30.31
C LYS A 59 -3.31 8.41 30.16
N ILE A 60 -2.96 7.74 29.05
CA ILE A 60 -3.33 6.36 28.75
C ILE A 60 -2.05 5.59 28.45
N ILE A 61 -1.87 4.43 29.13
CA ILE A 61 -0.72 3.56 28.93
C ILE A 61 -1.21 2.25 28.31
N VAL A 62 -0.63 1.86 27.21
CA VAL A 62 -0.86 0.57 26.56
C VAL A 62 0.42 -0.25 26.65
N THR A 63 0.33 -1.47 27.16
CA THR A 63 1.46 -2.39 27.25
C THR A 63 1.21 -3.62 26.40
N ARG A 64 2.11 -3.88 25.45
CA ARG A 64 2.16 -5.09 24.64
C ARG A 64 3.17 -6.05 25.25
N PHE A 65 2.72 -7.25 25.59
CA PHE A 65 3.58 -8.30 26.15
C PHE A 65 3.96 -9.33 25.08
N THR A 66 5.10 -9.99 25.29
CA THR A 66 5.62 -11.02 24.36
C THR A 66 4.82 -12.32 24.34
N ASP A 67 3.97 -12.54 25.35
CA ASP A 67 3.05 -13.70 25.43
C ASP A 67 1.72 -13.49 24.70
N GLY A 68 1.57 -12.34 23.99
CA GLY A 68 0.36 -11.94 23.30
C GLY A 68 -0.70 -11.29 24.19
N SER A 69 -0.44 -11.12 25.51
CA SER A 69 -1.32 -10.36 26.39
C SER A 69 -1.14 -8.85 26.16
N VAL A 70 -2.19 -8.10 26.48
CA VAL A 70 -2.25 -6.64 26.36
C VAL A 70 -2.75 -6.05 27.67
N GLU A 71 -2.22 -4.89 28.05
CA GLU A 71 -2.70 -4.13 29.20
C GLU A 71 -2.99 -2.69 28.79
N ILE A 72 -4.14 -2.16 29.21
CA ILE A 72 -4.50 -0.75 29.04
C ILE A 72 -4.82 -0.19 30.43
N GLN A 73 -4.20 0.96 30.70
CA GLN A 73 -4.37 1.68 31.97
C GLN A 73 -4.67 3.15 31.68
N ASP A 74 -5.69 3.69 32.33
CA ASP A 74 -6.01 5.12 32.37
C ASP A 74 -5.92 5.70 33.78
N CYS A 75 -6.08 7.02 33.86
CA CYS A 75 -6.15 7.81 35.08
C CYS A 75 -7.54 8.46 35.21
N GLY A 76 -8.58 7.80 34.73
CA GLY A 76 -9.97 8.24 34.78
C GLY A 76 -10.60 8.12 36.17
N ARG A 77 -11.92 8.20 36.25
CA ARG A 77 -12.67 8.07 37.51
C ARG A 77 -12.72 6.65 38.08
N GLY A 78 -12.38 5.66 37.26
CA GLY A 78 -12.64 4.25 37.50
C GLY A 78 -14.07 3.83 37.13
N ILE A 79 -14.21 2.56 36.71
CA ILE A 79 -15.51 1.97 36.39
C ILE A 79 -16.39 1.90 37.65
N PRO A 80 -17.66 2.33 37.64
CA PRO A 80 -18.56 2.16 38.76
C PRO A 80 -18.88 0.68 38.96
N VAL A 81 -18.55 0.11 40.14
CA VAL A 81 -18.71 -1.32 40.42
C VAL A 81 -19.87 -1.61 41.39
N GLY A 82 -20.47 -0.56 41.99
CA GLY A 82 -21.50 -0.67 43.04
C GLY A 82 -22.78 -1.34 42.59
N TYR A 83 -23.68 -1.56 43.57
CA TYR A 83 -24.98 -2.19 43.36
C TYR A 83 -25.93 -1.24 42.62
N ASN A 84 -26.67 -1.76 41.63
CA ASN A 84 -27.63 -1.04 40.84
C ASN A 84 -29.06 -1.51 41.17
N GLU A 85 -29.78 -0.72 41.95
CA GLU A 85 -31.13 -1.05 42.40
C GLU A 85 -32.14 -1.26 41.23
N LYS A 86 -31.94 -0.57 40.11
CA LYS A 86 -32.84 -0.66 38.95
C LYS A 86 -32.82 -2.05 38.30
N TYR A 87 -31.67 -2.70 38.32
CA TYR A 87 -31.46 -4.00 37.67
C TYR A 87 -31.27 -5.15 38.66
N ASP A 88 -31.28 -4.86 40.00
CA ASP A 88 -31.05 -5.82 41.07
C ASP A 88 -29.76 -6.61 40.91
N ARG A 89 -28.68 -5.90 40.48
CA ARG A 89 -27.35 -6.46 40.18
C ARG A 89 -26.26 -5.45 40.43
N TYR A 90 -25.03 -5.92 40.58
CA TYR A 90 -23.89 -5.02 40.60
C TYR A 90 -23.54 -4.48 39.22
N ASN A 91 -23.08 -3.23 39.14
CA ASN A 91 -22.68 -2.60 37.89
C ASN A 91 -21.54 -3.34 37.17
N TRP A 92 -20.60 -3.93 37.93
CA TRP A 92 -19.54 -4.74 37.34
C TRP A 92 -20.10 -5.95 36.57
N GLU A 93 -21.15 -6.61 37.07
CA GLU A 93 -21.80 -7.72 36.39
C GLU A 93 -22.44 -7.25 35.05
N LEU A 94 -23.09 -6.08 35.10
CA LEU A 94 -23.69 -5.49 33.90
C LEU A 94 -22.62 -5.15 32.87
N ILE A 95 -21.53 -4.50 33.27
CA ILE A 95 -20.51 -3.96 32.37
C ILE A 95 -19.61 -5.05 31.77
N PHE A 96 -19.24 -6.07 32.58
CA PHE A 96 -18.33 -7.14 32.14
C PHE A 96 -19.05 -8.39 31.60
N CYS A 97 -20.29 -8.66 32.05
CA CYS A 97 -20.96 -9.94 31.75
C CYS A 97 -22.22 -9.80 30.91
N GLU A 98 -22.73 -8.59 30.68
CA GLU A 98 -23.94 -8.39 29.87
C GLU A 98 -23.65 -7.54 28.62
N MET A 99 -24.05 -8.06 27.47
CA MET A 99 -24.02 -7.32 26.23
C MET A 99 -25.15 -6.29 26.20
N TYR A 100 -24.88 -5.15 25.57
CA TYR A 100 -25.81 -4.00 25.52
C TYR A 100 -26.07 -3.38 26.89
N ALA A 101 -25.13 -3.48 27.83
CA ALA A 101 -25.16 -2.77 29.10
C ALA A 101 -24.09 -1.67 29.12
N GLY A 102 -24.46 -0.45 29.48
CA GLY A 102 -23.55 0.69 29.53
C GLY A 102 -24.21 1.98 29.95
N GLY A 103 -23.42 2.97 30.33
CA GLY A 103 -23.88 4.28 30.78
C GLY A 103 -23.94 5.38 29.70
N LYS A 104 -23.68 5.02 28.42
CA LYS A 104 -23.44 6.00 27.33
C LYS A 104 -24.60 6.09 26.32
N TYR A 105 -25.83 5.68 26.69
CA TYR A 105 -26.99 5.64 25.77
C TYR A 105 -27.74 6.96 25.61
N ASN A 106 -27.59 7.90 26.54
CA ASN A 106 -28.35 9.18 26.56
C ASN A 106 -27.44 10.33 26.09
N THR A 107 -27.04 10.32 24.83
CA THR A 107 -26.12 11.31 24.27
C THR A 107 -26.77 12.66 23.92
N ASN A 108 -28.09 12.70 23.66
CA ASN A 108 -28.81 13.92 23.28
C ASN A 108 -29.36 14.79 24.43
N SER A 109 -29.14 14.39 25.69
CA SER A 109 -29.73 15.08 26.86
C SER A 109 -28.81 16.08 27.56
N GLY A 110 -27.63 16.39 26.99
CA GLY A 110 -26.63 17.30 27.59
C GLY A 110 -25.93 16.72 28.81
N GLY A 111 -25.88 15.39 28.93
CA GLY A 111 -25.15 14.64 29.98
C GLY A 111 -23.72 14.34 29.59
N SER A 112 -23.00 13.62 30.49
CA SER A 112 -21.67 13.08 30.24
C SER A 112 -21.68 12.18 29.01
N TYR A 113 -20.54 12.14 28.27
CA TYR A 113 -20.33 11.31 27.09
C TYR A 113 -21.12 11.69 25.83
N GLU A 114 -21.36 13.00 25.62
CA GLU A 114 -22.11 13.52 24.47
C GLU A 114 -21.56 13.00 23.11
N TYR A 115 -20.26 12.75 23.00
CA TYR A 115 -19.57 12.32 21.76
C TYR A 115 -18.78 11.02 21.95
N SER A 116 -19.32 10.03 22.65
CA SER A 116 -18.63 8.80 22.99
C SER A 116 -18.27 7.93 21.79
N LEU A 117 -17.13 7.22 21.90
CA LEU A 117 -16.71 6.13 20.98
C LEU A 117 -17.50 4.84 21.27
N GLY A 118 -17.69 4.50 22.55
CA GLY A 118 -18.32 3.27 23.01
C GLY A 118 -19.83 3.38 23.17
N LEU A 119 -20.57 3.54 22.05
CA LEU A 119 -22.01 3.75 22.05
C LEU A 119 -22.86 2.50 22.30
N ASN A 120 -22.36 1.31 21.98
CA ASN A 120 -23.18 0.10 21.89
C ASN A 120 -23.22 -0.74 23.18
N GLY A 121 -22.41 -0.42 24.21
CA GLY A 121 -22.32 -1.23 25.43
C GLY A 121 -21.90 -2.68 25.19
N LEU A 122 -21.04 -2.90 24.19
CA LEU A 122 -20.60 -4.23 23.76
C LEU A 122 -19.13 -4.47 24.00
N GLY A 123 -18.27 -3.47 23.79
CA GLY A 123 -16.83 -3.64 23.60
C GLY A 123 -16.12 -4.35 24.75
N LEU A 124 -16.31 -3.88 25.99
CA LEU A 124 -15.65 -4.45 27.16
C LEU A 124 -16.12 -5.89 27.44
N CYS A 125 -17.43 -6.11 27.47
CA CYS A 125 -18.02 -7.43 27.68
C CYS A 125 -17.61 -8.42 26.57
N ALA A 126 -17.69 -8.00 25.30
CA ALA A 126 -17.31 -8.85 24.20
C ALA A 126 -15.81 -9.20 24.18
N THR A 127 -14.94 -8.24 24.50
CA THR A 127 -13.49 -8.49 24.61
C THR A 127 -13.18 -9.45 25.77
N GLN A 128 -13.88 -9.29 26.92
CA GLN A 128 -13.77 -10.20 28.04
C GLN A 128 -14.16 -11.63 27.65
N PHE A 129 -15.30 -11.79 26.91
CA PHE A 129 -15.76 -13.10 26.43
C PHE A 129 -14.80 -13.73 25.39
N ALA A 130 -14.10 -12.91 24.60
CA ALA A 130 -13.16 -13.36 23.58
C ALA A 130 -11.74 -13.59 24.10
N SER A 131 -11.53 -13.49 25.42
CA SER A 131 -10.21 -13.61 26.05
C SER A 131 -10.00 -14.97 26.69
N GLU A 132 -8.75 -15.44 26.73
CA GLU A 132 -8.30 -16.57 27.53
C GLU A 132 -8.46 -16.24 29.01
N TYR A 133 -7.99 -15.05 29.41
CA TYR A 133 -8.25 -14.45 30.71
C TYR A 133 -8.36 -12.93 30.61
N MET A 134 -9.01 -12.30 31.61
CA MET A 134 -9.02 -10.86 31.79
C MET A 134 -8.94 -10.52 33.29
N ASP A 135 -8.00 -9.64 33.63
CA ASP A 135 -7.84 -9.03 34.95
C ASP A 135 -8.23 -7.55 34.86
N ALA A 136 -9.12 -7.10 35.73
CA ALA A 136 -9.47 -5.69 35.87
C ALA A 136 -9.09 -5.21 37.27
N GLU A 137 -8.36 -4.09 37.37
CA GLU A 137 -8.11 -3.34 38.58
C GLU A 137 -8.74 -1.96 38.43
N ILE A 138 -9.60 -1.60 39.38
CA ILE A 138 -10.39 -0.37 39.37
C ILE A 138 -10.16 0.38 40.65
N LYS A 139 -9.69 1.61 40.57
CA LYS A 139 -9.47 2.51 41.69
C LYS A 139 -10.52 3.60 41.68
N THR A 140 -11.43 3.56 42.63
CA THR A 140 -12.53 4.53 42.72
C THR A 140 -13.03 4.60 44.18
N GLY A 141 -13.53 5.77 44.60
CA GLY A 141 -14.15 5.93 45.91
C GLY A 141 -13.26 5.66 47.13
N GLY A 142 -11.92 5.65 46.96
CA GLY A 142 -11.00 5.31 48.04
C GLY A 142 -10.79 3.81 48.24
N GLU A 143 -11.22 2.99 47.32
CA GLU A 143 -11.07 1.54 47.28
C GLU A 143 -10.36 1.10 46.01
N ARG A 144 -9.69 -0.04 46.09
CA ARG A 144 -9.16 -0.79 44.95
C ARG A 144 -9.99 -2.05 44.80
N HIS A 145 -10.63 -2.18 43.65
CA HIS A 145 -11.44 -3.33 43.26
C HIS A 145 -10.71 -4.17 42.24
N THR A 146 -10.78 -5.48 42.36
CA THR A 146 -10.20 -6.42 41.40
C THR A 146 -11.21 -7.47 40.96
N LEU A 147 -11.15 -7.81 39.68
CA LEU A 147 -11.95 -8.87 39.06
C LEU A 147 -11.04 -9.75 38.21
N HIS A 148 -11.30 -11.05 38.22
CA HIS A 148 -10.63 -12.02 37.33
C HIS A 148 -11.66 -12.83 36.55
N PHE A 149 -11.39 -13.00 35.25
CA PHE A 149 -12.23 -13.76 34.35
C PHE A 149 -11.39 -14.76 33.57
N GLU A 150 -11.94 -15.96 33.34
CA GLU A 150 -11.38 -16.98 32.46
C GLU A 150 -12.44 -17.39 31.44
N LYS A 151 -12.11 -17.27 30.16
CA LYS A 151 -12.99 -17.65 29.01
C LYS A 151 -14.44 -17.18 29.15
N GLY A 152 -14.65 -15.97 29.66
CA GLY A 152 -15.99 -15.40 29.82
C GLY A 152 -16.63 -15.61 31.19
N VAL A 153 -16.01 -16.38 32.09
CA VAL A 153 -16.56 -16.69 33.39
C VAL A 153 -15.82 -15.90 34.47
N ASN A 154 -16.55 -15.23 35.35
CA ASN A 154 -15.95 -14.57 36.51
C ASN A 154 -15.50 -15.61 37.54
N ILE A 155 -14.26 -15.48 38.03
CA ILE A 155 -13.67 -16.34 39.05
C ILE A 155 -13.45 -15.52 40.32
N GLY A 156 -14.10 -15.91 41.39
CA GLY A 156 -13.90 -15.33 42.73
C GLY A 156 -14.69 -14.06 43.06
N GLY A 157 -15.50 -13.55 42.16
CA GLY A 157 -16.31 -12.34 42.37
C GLY A 157 -15.48 -11.06 42.46
N LEU A 158 -16.12 -9.96 42.83
CA LEU A 158 -15.46 -8.67 43.06
C LEU A 158 -14.72 -8.71 44.39
N GLN A 159 -13.42 -8.47 44.38
CA GLN A 159 -12.60 -8.28 45.56
C GLN A 159 -12.37 -6.79 45.80
N SER A 160 -12.49 -6.31 47.02
CA SER A 160 -12.36 -4.88 47.35
C SER A 160 -11.47 -4.70 48.56
N GLU A 161 -10.56 -3.74 48.50
CA GLU A 161 -9.70 -3.37 49.62
C GLU A 161 -9.55 -1.85 49.71
N PRO A 162 -9.36 -1.29 50.92
CA PRO A 162 -9.10 0.12 51.10
C PRO A 162 -7.87 0.59 50.34
N TYR A 163 -7.97 1.73 49.65
CA TYR A 163 -6.88 2.32 48.87
C TYR A 163 -6.58 3.74 49.34
N ALA A 164 -5.47 3.91 50.04
CA ALA A 164 -5.13 5.17 50.73
C ALA A 164 -4.63 6.28 49.77
N LYS A 165 -4.26 5.96 48.53
CA LYS A 165 -3.85 6.98 47.53
C LYS A 165 -5.07 7.63 46.91
N LYS A 166 -4.89 8.87 46.41
CA LYS A 166 -5.96 9.66 45.80
C LYS A 166 -6.11 9.43 44.28
N ASP A 167 -5.19 8.64 43.67
CA ASP A 167 -5.28 8.33 42.26
C ASP A 167 -6.47 7.40 41.96
N THR A 168 -7.17 7.71 40.92
CA THR A 168 -8.27 6.90 40.39
C THR A 168 -7.88 6.38 39.00
N GLY A 169 -8.64 5.45 38.43
CA GLY A 169 -8.45 4.92 37.10
C GLY A 169 -8.82 3.46 36.95
N THR A 170 -8.72 2.99 35.73
CA THR A 170 -8.97 1.59 35.36
C THR A 170 -7.74 0.99 34.70
N ARG A 171 -7.39 -0.23 35.08
CA ARG A 171 -6.37 -1.04 34.43
C ARG A 171 -6.96 -2.38 34.04
N ILE A 172 -6.92 -2.70 32.75
CA ILE A 172 -7.41 -3.97 32.21
C ILE A 172 -6.24 -4.65 31.53
N LYS A 173 -5.93 -5.89 31.98
CA LYS A 173 -4.97 -6.78 31.32
C LYS A 173 -5.70 -8.02 30.87
N TRP A 174 -5.50 -8.40 29.61
CA TRP A 174 -6.12 -9.59 29.03
C TRP A 174 -5.23 -10.25 28.00
N LYS A 175 -5.56 -11.48 27.69
CA LYS A 175 -4.96 -12.20 26.57
C LYS A 175 -6.08 -12.66 25.64
N PRO A 176 -6.09 -12.20 24.38
CA PRO A 176 -7.03 -12.71 23.39
C PRO A 176 -6.89 -14.22 23.22
N ASP A 177 -8.02 -14.91 23.00
CA ASP A 177 -8.05 -16.37 22.96
C ASP A 177 -7.93 -16.91 21.53
N LEU A 178 -6.96 -17.81 21.30
CA LEU A 178 -6.79 -18.53 20.03
C LEU A 178 -7.94 -19.48 19.67
N GLU A 179 -8.82 -19.82 20.65
CA GLU A 179 -10.07 -20.52 20.35
C GLU A 179 -11.13 -19.61 19.68
N VAL A 180 -10.93 -18.27 19.78
CA VAL A 180 -11.84 -17.26 19.22
C VAL A 180 -11.25 -16.60 18.00
N PHE A 181 -10.00 -16.18 18.08
CA PHE A 181 -9.27 -15.56 16.98
C PHE A 181 -8.28 -16.54 16.36
N THR A 182 -8.17 -16.53 15.05
CA THR A 182 -7.22 -17.38 14.31
C THR A 182 -5.78 -16.90 14.43
N ASP A 183 -5.59 -15.64 14.82
CA ASP A 183 -4.30 -15.01 15.05
C ASP A 183 -4.45 -13.91 16.12
N ILE A 184 -3.51 -13.86 17.07
CA ILE A 184 -3.45 -12.87 18.15
C ILE A 184 -2.13 -12.11 18.20
N ASP A 185 -1.20 -12.37 17.27
CA ASP A 185 0.09 -11.68 17.22
C ASP A 185 -0.04 -10.32 16.52
N VAL A 186 -0.67 -9.39 17.23
CA VAL A 186 -0.85 -8.01 16.74
C VAL A 186 0.50 -7.32 16.66
N SER A 187 0.81 -6.76 15.49
CA SER A 187 2.10 -6.13 15.20
C SER A 187 2.36 -4.87 16.06
N LEU A 188 3.62 -4.55 16.27
CA LEU A 188 4.00 -3.32 16.98
C LEU A 188 3.53 -2.07 16.23
N GLU A 189 3.61 -2.13 14.89
CA GLU A 189 3.19 -1.05 13.99
C GLU A 189 1.71 -0.68 14.18
N TYR A 190 0.83 -1.67 14.36
CA TYR A 190 -0.59 -1.42 14.64
C TYR A 190 -0.78 -0.56 15.90
N TYR A 191 -0.08 -0.90 17.00
CA TYR A 191 -0.16 -0.11 18.23
C TYR A 191 0.37 1.30 18.05
N GLN A 192 1.52 1.43 17.38
CA GLN A 192 2.15 2.72 17.10
C GLN A 192 1.23 3.63 16.27
N GLU A 193 0.70 3.12 15.16
CA GLU A 193 -0.22 3.87 14.30
C GLU A 193 -1.52 4.22 15.01
N THR A 194 -2.10 3.26 15.75
CA THR A 194 -3.37 3.48 16.48
C THR A 194 -3.20 4.56 17.54
N LEU A 195 -2.15 4.49 18.37
CA LEU A 195 -1.95 5.47 19.43
C LEU A 195 -1.55 6.84 18.90
N MET A 196 -0.76 6.90 17.82
CA MET A 196 -0.46 8.14 17.13
C MET A 196 -1.74 8.80 16.62
N ARG A 197 -2.60 8.05 15.91
CA ARG A 197 -3.90 8.55 15.42
C ARG A 197 -4.78 9.04 16.56
N GLN A 198 -4.82 8.32 17.68
CA GLN A 198 -5.62 8.74 18.83
C GLN A 198 -5.05 10.01 19.48
N ALA A 199 -3.73 10.16 19.57
CA ALA A 199 -3.11 11.38 20.09
C ALA A 199 -3.42 12.61 19.22
N ILE A 200 -3.46 12.44 17.90
CA ILE A 200 -3.77 13.52 16.94
C ILE A 200 -5.19 14.08 17.15
N VAL A 201 -6.18 13.22 17.42
CA VAL A 201 -7.60 13.63 17.52
C VAL A 201 -8.10 13.86 18.94
N ASN A 202 -7.27 13.54 19.95
CA ASN A 202 -7.54 13.80 21.35
C ASN A 202 -6.44 14.70 21.94
N PRO A 203 -6.49 16.03 21.68
CA PRO A 203 -5.47 16.97 22.10
C PRO A 203 -5.27 16.93 23.61
N LYS A 204 -4.01 17.12 24.06
CA LYS A 204 -3.59 17.11 25.46
C LYS A 204 -3.69 15.76 26.19
N VAL A 205 -4.11 14.68 25.51
CA VAL A 205 -4.05 13.31 26.06
C VAL A 205 -2.72 12.69 25.66
N ARG A 206 -1.99 12.19 26.65
CA ARG A 206 -0.70 11.52 26.49
C ARG A 206 -0.89 10.02 26.36
N PHE A 207 -0.50 9.45 25.24
CA PHE A 207 -0.49 8.02 24.99
C PHE A 207 0.93 7.47 25.14
N GLU A 208 1.11 6.45 25.99
CA GLU A 208 2.38 5.75 26.16
C GLU A 208 2.22 4.29 25.73
N LEU A 209 3.00 3.86 24.75
CA LEU A 209 3.11 2.45 24.38
C LEU A 209 4.35 1.85 25.03
N LYS A 210 4.16 0.81 25.83
CA LYS A 210 5.22 -0.02 26.41
C LYS A 210 5.27 -1.35 25.67
N ASN A 211 6.29 -1.56 24.87
CA ASN A 211 6.51 -2.83 24.18
C ASN A 211 7.50 -3.68 24.96
N GLN A 212 7.10 -4.86 25.38
CA GLN A 212 7.98 -5.77 26.08
C GLN A 212 9.02 -6.35 25.12
N ILE A 213 10.29 -6.24 25.50
CA ILE A 213 11.45 -6.82 24.83
C ILE A 213 12.25 -7.68 25.79
N LYS A 214 13.24 -8.41 25.30
CA LYS A 214 14.11 -9.22 26.14
C LYS A 214 14.89 -8.32 27.12
N GLY A 215 14.52 -8.37 28.40
CA GLY A 215 15.19 -7.63 29.48
C GLY A 215 14.54 -6.30 29.87
N GLY A 216 13.35 -5.96 29.35
CA GLY A 216 12.66 -4.74 29.77
C GLY A 216 11.53 -4.31 28.84
N PHE A 217 11.31 -3.00 28.80
CA PHE A 217 10.31 -2.38 27.96
C PHE A 217 10.92 -1.25 27.13
N GLU A 218 10.58 -1.22 25.86
CA GLU A 218 10.76 -0.06 25.00
C GLU A 218 9.51 0.82 25.08
N THR A 219 9.67 2.14 25.20
CA THR A 219 8.54 3.05 25.41
C THR A 219 8.47 4.09 24.29
N PHE A 220 7.31 4.18 23.66
CA PHE A 220 6.96 5.20 22.68
C PHE A 220 5.92 6.14 23.28
N VAL A 221 6.02 7.43 22.98
CA VAL A 221 5.12 8.46 23.51
C VAL A 221 4.54 9.28 22.38
N TYR A 222 3.22 9.42 22.37
CA TYR A 222 2.46 10.23 21.41
C TYR A 222 1.68 11.29 22.17
N TYR A 223 1.89 12.56 21.79
CA TYR A 223 1.24 13.70 22.42
C TYR A 223 1.19 14.87 21.45
N TYR A 224 0.00 15.43 21.24
CA TYR A 224 -0.22 16.62 20.44
C TYR A 224 -1.01 17.63 21.27
N GLU A 225 -0.41 18.76 21.62
CA GLU A 225 -1.06 19.77 22.47
C GLU A 225 -2.26 20.42 21.75
N ASN A 226 -2.10 20.75 20.45
CA ASN A 226 -3.14 21.34 19.61
C ASN A 226 -3.74 20.31 18.62
N GLY A 227 -3.55 19.02 18.87
CA GLY A 227 -4.17 17.94 18.11
C GLY A 227 -3.86 17.97 16.62
N ILE A 228 -4.91 17.92 15.79
CA ILE A 228 -4.81 17.89 14.32
C ILE A 228 -4.03 19.07 13.74
N SER A 229 -4.00 20.22 14.41
CA SER A 229 -3.27 21.40 13.94
C SER A 229 -1.76 21.20 14.00
N ASP A 230 -1.25 20.65 15.12
CA ASP A 230 0.18 20.35 15.27
C ASP A 230 0.62 19.27 14.29
N TYR A 231 -0.22 18.25 14.09
CA TYR A 231 0.07 17.17 13.15
C TYR A 231 0.15 17.66 11.69
N VAL A 232 -0.80 18.49 11.26
CA VAL A 232 -0.74 19.10 9.91
C VAL A 232 0.48 19.99 9.78
N LYS A 233 0.87 20.73 10.83
CA LYS A 233 2.06 21.57 10.84
C LYS A 233 3.35 20.76 10.71
N GLU A 234 3.45 19.64 11.43
CA GLU A 234 4.58 18.71 11.33
C GLU A 234 4.70 18.13 9.90
N LEU A 235 3.57 17.75 9.30
CA LEU A 235 3.54 17.21 7.94
C LEU A 235 3.86 18.27 6.88
N ALA A 236 3.31 19.46 7.01
CA ALA A 236 3.50 20.55 6.05
C ALA A 236 4.97 21.01 6.00
N GLY A 237 5.63 21.09 7.17
CA GLY A 237 7.01 21.54 7.27
C GLY A 237 7.22 22.95 6.72
N ASP A 238 8.48 23.32 6.53
CA ASP A 238 8.86 24.66 6.03
C ASP A 238 8.61 24.84 4.52
N ASP A 239 8.39 23.77 3.78
CA ASP A 239 8.17 23.75 2.33
C ASP A 239 6.68 23.88 1.91
N ALA A 240 5.80 24.16 2.84
CA ALA A 240 4.39 24.35 2.53
C ALA A 240 4.17 25.58 1.65
N ILE A 241 3.24 25.50 0.70
CA ILE A 241 2.83 26.62 -0.17
C ILE A 241 1.80 27.53 0.50
N SER A 242 1.21 27.08 1.62
CA SER A 242 0.28 27.84 2.44
C SER A 242 0.61 27.70 3.93
N SER A 243 0.16 28.65 4.72
CA SER A 243 0.11 28.53 6.18
C SER A 243 -0.90 27.45 6.59
N VAL A 244 -0.67 26.83 7.78
CA VAL A 244 -1.61 25.86 8.35
C VAL A 244 -2.84 26.60 8.84
N GLN A 245 -3.99 26.19 8.35
CA GLN A 245 -5.29 26.69 8.80
C GLN A 245 -5.93 25.68 9.76
N TYR A 246 -6.49 26.19 10.85
CA TYR A 246 -7.33 25.42 11.76
C TYR A 246 -8.69 26.07 11.91
N TRP A 247 -9.73 25.36 11.55
CA TRP A 247 -11.10 25.84 11.61
C TRP A 247 -11.98 24.94 12.45
N GLN A 248 -12.90 25.54 13.19
CA GLN A 248 -13.87 24.78 13.98
C GLN A 248 -15.25 25.41 13.91
N THR A 249 -16.29 24.60 14.00
CA THR A 249 -17.67 25.05 14.08
C THR A 249 -18.52 24.00 14.80
N GLU A 250 -19.67 24.45 15.33
CA GLU A 250 -20.69 23.57 15.85
C GLU A 250 -22.01 23.89 15.13
N ARG A 251 -22.75 22.87 14.74
CA ARG A 251 -24.03 22.98 14.01
C ARG A 251 -25.04 22.02 14.61
N SER A 252 -26.32 22.33 14.47
CA SER A 252 -27.44 21.44 14.79
C SER A 252 -28.34 21.27 13.59
N GLY A 253 -28.81 20.05 13.37
CA GLY A 253 -29.69 19.71 12.26
C GLY A 253 -30.06 18.23 12.26
N LYS A 254 -30.63 17.77 11.15
CA LYS A 254 -31.18 16.41 11.03
C LYS A 254 -30.92 15.83 9.65
N ASP A 255 -30.79 14.52 9.56
CA ASP A 255 -30.55 13.82 8.29
C ASP A 255 -31.82 13.77 7.42
N ARG A 256 -32.99 13.84 8.03
CA ARG A 256 -34.31 13.76 7.38
C ARG A 256 -35.36 14.47 8.23
N ASP A 257 -36.42 15.00 7.62
CA ASP A 257 -37.42 15.87 8.28
C ASP A 257 -38.19 15.21 9.44
N ASP A 258 -38.32 13.91 9.42
CA ASP A 258 -39.02 13.11 10.44
C ASP A 258 -38.08 12.61 11.56
N LEU A 259 -36.79 12.92 11.51
CA LEU A 259 -35.82 12.55 12.54
C LEU A 259 -35.54 13.69 13.53
N PRO A 260 -35.12 13.37 14.76
CA PRO A 260 -34.73 14.40 15.74
C PRO A 260 -33.47 15.15 15.26
N GLU A 261 -33.35 16.39 15.70
CA GLU A 261 -32.13 17.16 15.52
C GLU A 261 -31.01 16.62 16.40
N TYR A 262 -29.78 16.71 15.89
CA TYR A 262 -28.58 16.34 16.60
C TYR A 262 -27.45 17.35 16.38
N LYS A 263 -26.49 17.39 17.29
CA LYS A 263 -25.34 18.29 17.24
C LYS A 263 -24.17 17.67 16.49
N VAL A 264 -23.48 18.52 15.74
CA VAL A 264 -22.23 18.16 15.04
C VAL A 264 -21.18 19.20 15.35
N ARG A 265 -20.03 18.79 15.85
CA ARG A 265 -18.82 19.61 15.99
C ARG A 265 -17.84 19.19 14.89
N LEU A 266 -17.33 20.17 14.17
CA LEU A 266 -16.39 19.99 13.06
C LEU A 266 -15.09 20.70 13.38
N ASN A 267 -13.99 19.97 13.39
CA ASN A 267 -12.64 20.50 13.49
C ASN A 267 -11.88 20.10 12.22
N LEU A 268 -11.23 21.04 11.60
CA LEU A 268 -10.51 20.86 10.35
C LEU A 268 -9.15 21.54 10.43
N ALA A 269 -8.09 20.83 10.15
CA ALA A 269 -6.77 21.40 9.94
C ALA A 269 -6.32 21.10 8.51
N LEU A 270 -5.79 22.09 7.82
CA LEU A 270 -5.30 21.92 6.46
C LEU A 270 -4.13 22.83 6.12
N ALA A 271 -3.34 22.39 5.16
CA ALA A 271 -2.30 23.15 4.47
C ALA A 271 -2.15 22.62 3.04
N PHE A 272 -1.50 23.41 2.19
CA PHE A 272 -1.17 22.95 0.84
C PHE A 272 0.35 22.81 0.70
N SER A 273 0.78 21.75 0.02
CA SER A 273 2.20 21.44 -0.23
C SER A 273 2.36 20.75 -1.57
N ASN A 274 3.46 21.03 -2.28
CA ASN A 274 3.80 20.33 -3.52
C ASN A 274 4.68 19.08 -3.30
N LYS A 275 5.09 18.82 -2.06
CA LYS A 275 5.96 17.69 -1.69
C LYS A 275 5.25 16.59 -0.93
N LYS A 276 4.20 16.94 -0.18
CA LYS A 276 3.45 16.02 0.67
C LYS A 276 1.97 16.16 0.44
N GLN A 277 1.27 15.04 0.53
CA GLN A 277 -0.19 14.97 0.49
C GLN A 277 -0.65 13.99 1.55
N LEU A 278 -1.70 14.35 2.28
CA LEU A 278 -2.38 13.49 3.22
C LEU A 278 -3.83 13.95 3.38
N ILE A 279 -4.77 13.04 3.35
CA ILE A 279 -6.17 13.36 3.67
C ILE A 279 -6.68 12.27 4.61
N GLU A 280 -6.98 12.67 5.84
CA GLU A 280 -7.48 11.79 6.89
C GLU A 280 -8.77 12.30 7.48
N TYR A 281 -9.68 11.39 7.74
CA TYR A 281 -10.98 11.67 8.33
C TYR A 281 -11.15 10.90 9.62
N TYR A 282 -11.62 11.60 10.65
CA TYR A 282 -11.95 11.03 11.95
C TYR A 282 -13.37 11.44 12.35
N HIS A 283 -14.09 10.52 12.96
CA HIS A 283 -15.42 10.80 13.51
C HIS A 283 -15.57 10.13 14.87
N ASN A 284 -15.96 10.92 15.89
CA ASN A 284 -15.94 10.50 17.30
C ASN A 284 -14.65 9.77 17.66
N SER A 285 -13.49 10.31 17.25
CA SER A 285 -12.12 9.75 17.36
C SER A 285 -11.86 8.43 16.60
N SER A 286 -12.83 7.85 15.89
CA SER A 286 -12.61 6.71 15.01
C SER A 286 -12.01 7.16 13.69
N PHE A 287 -10.96 6.48 13.23
CA PHE A 287 -10.39 6.70 11.91
C PHE A 287 -11.31 6.13 10.82
N LEU A 288 -11.70 6.96 9.87
CA LEU A 288 -12.60 6.59 8.78
C LEU A 288 -11.78 6.18 7.54
N GLU A 289 -11.35 4.92 7.49
CA GLU A 289 -10.56 4.38 6.39
C GLU A 289 -11.23 4.59 5.00
N PHE A 290 -12.55 4.51 4.96
CA PHE A 290 -13.34 4.68 3.74
C PHE A 290 -14.06 6.04 3.66
N GLY A 291 -13.78 6.97 4.56
CA GLY A 291 -14.30 8.32 4.59
C GLY A 291 -15.83 8.38 4.78
N GLY A 292 -16.56 8.36 3.69
CA GLY A 292 -18.02 8.54 3.71
C GLY A 292 -18.44 10.01 3.61
N SER A 293 -19.35 10.47 4.50
CA SER A 293 -19.87 11.84 4.49
C SER A 293 -18.78 12.93 4.54
N PRO A 294 -17.72 12.83 5.38
CA PRO A 294 -16.63 13.80 5.40
C PRO A 294 -15.83 13.84 4.09
N ASP A 295 -15.54 12.70 3.51
CA ASP A 295 -14.80 12.60 2.25
C ASP A 295 -15.58 13.26 1.10
N ASN A 296 -16.88 12.99 1.01
CA ASN A 296 -17.75 13.61 0.02
C ASN A 296 -17.83 15.14 0.19
N ALA A 297 -17.90 15.61 1.45
CA ALA A 297 -17.91 17.03 1.76
C ALA A 297 -16.64 17.75 1.35
N VAL A 298 -15.48 17.19 1.71
CA VAL A 298 -14.16 17.76 1.36
C VAL A 298 -13.98 17.79 -0.16
N LYS A 299 -14.30 16.69 -0.86
CA LYS A 299 -14.22 16.62 -2.32
C LYS A 299 -15.07 17.68 -3.01
N SER A 300 -16.30 17.83 -2.57
CA SER A 300 -17.25 18.80 -3.15
C SER A 300 -16.83 20.24 -2.87
N ALA A 301 -16.53 20.55 -1.61
CA ALA A 301 -16.26 21.91 -1.16
C ALA A 301 -14.95 22.48 -1.74
N THR A 302 -13.86 21.71 -1.66
CA THR A 302 -12.53 22.17 -2.11
C THR A 302 -12.51 22.40 -3.62
N VAL A 303 -13.06 21.45 -4.40
CA VAL A 303 -13.13 21.61 -5.86
C VAL A 303 -14.01 22.81 -6.24
N ALA A 304 -15.18 22.96 -5.61
CA ALA A 304 -16.09 24.06 -5.93
C ALA A 304 -15.44 25.42 -5.66
N GLN A 305 -14.79 25.58 -4.51
CA GLN A 305 -14.22 26.86 -4.11
C GLN A 305 -12.96 27.22 -4.90
N ILE A 306 -12.07 26.26 -5.15
CA ILE A 306 -10.87 26.50 -5.96
C ILE A 306 -11.24 26.76 -7.42
N ASP A 307 -12.21 26.04 -7.99
CA ASP A 307 -12.72 26.28 -9.33
C ASP A 307 -13.35 27.68 -9.47
N ALA A 308 -14.11 28.11 -8.46
CA ALA A 308 -14.67 29.47 -8.40
C ALA A 308 -13.57 30.54 -8.40
N TYR A 309 -12.54 30.35 -7.56
CA TYR A 309 -11.39 31.27 -7.47
C TYR A 309 -10.62 31.33 -8.79
N LEU A 310 -10.33 30.19 -9.43
CA LEU A 310 -9.66 30.11 -10.73
C LEU A 310 -10.44 30.85 -11.83
N LYS A 311 -11.77 30.77 -11.82
CA LYS A 311 -12.64 31.49 -12.77
C LYS A 311 -12.66 32.98 -12.51
N GLN A 312 -12.80 33.38 -11.25
CA GLN A 312 -12.84 34.78 -10.84
C GLN A 312 -11.53 35.50 -11.14
N THR A 313 -10.41 34.84 -10.97
CA THR A 313 -9.07 35.41 -11.21
C THR A 313 -8.59 35.25 -12.67
N GLY A 314 -9.40 34.60 -13.53
CA GLY A 314 -9.07 34.42 -14.94
C GLY A 314 -7.84 33.52 -15.21
N LYS A 315 -7.48 32.64 -14.27
CA LYS A 315 -6.30 31.78 -14.38
C LYS A 315 -6.48 30.61 -15.37
N TYR A 316 -7.69 30.24 -15.70
CA TYR A 316 -7.96 29.24 -16.75
C TYR A 316 -7.63 29.80 -18.14
N THR A 317 -6.94 29.00 -18.93
CA THR A 317 -6.77 29.23 -20.37
C THR A 317 -7.88 28.52 -21.17
N LYS A 318 -8.04 28.88 -22.44
CA LYS A 318 -9.02 28.22 -23.34
C LYS A 318 -8.77 26.71 -23.54
N ALA A 319 -7.55 26.25 -23.29
CA ALA A 319 -7.14 24.86 -23.44
C ALA A 319 -7.31 24.03 -22.15
N ASP A 320 -7.53 24.70 -21.00
CA ASP A 320 -7.61 24.03 -19.71
C ASP A 320 -8.98 23.35 -19.53
N SER A 321 -8.95 22.13 -19.00
CA SER A 321 -10.14 21.44 -18.53
C SER A 321 -10.48 21.88 -17.11
N LYS A 322 -11.72 21.61 -16.67
CA LYS A 322 -12.10 21.83 -15.29
C LYS A 322 -11.27 20.95 -14.33
N ILE A 323 -10.87 21.51 -13.20
CA ILE A 323 -10.17 20.75 -12.14
C ILE A 323 -11.04 19.62 -11.59
N LYS A 324 -10.42 18.55 -11.14
CA LYS A 324 -11.02 17.42 -10.41
C LYS A 324 -10.44 17.36 -9.00
N PHE A 325 -11.07 16.62 -8.12
CA PHE A 325 -10.56 16.46 -6.75
C PHE A 325 -9.13 15.93 -6.70
N GLN A 326 -8.76 15.03 -7.60
CA GLN A 326 -7.38 14.51 -7.66
C GLN A 326 -6.34 15.64 -7.80
N ASP A 327 -6.64 16.68 -8.57
CA ASP A 327 -5.74 17.81 -8.79
C ASP A 327 -5.52 18.63 -7.50
N VAL A 328 -6.55 18.68 -6.64
CA VAL A 328 -6.49 19.31 -5.32
C VAL A 328 -5.80 18.38 -4.32
N ALA A 329 -6.16 17.11 -4.31
CA ALA A 329 -5.63 16.09 -3.40
C ALA A 329 -4.11 15.93 -3.53
N ASP A 330 -3.57 16.07 -4.75
CA ASP A 330 -2.12 15.95 -5.03
C ASP A 330 -1.26 17.03 -4.35
N CYS A 331 -1.89 18.08 -3.79
CA CYS A 331 -1.19 19.11 -3.03
C CYS A 331 -1.84 19.44 -1.68
N LEU A 332 -2.84 18.67 -1.25
CA LEU A 332 -3.59 18.92 -0.01
C LEU A 332 -3.09 18.06 1.14
N ILE A 333 -2.82 18.68 2.27
CA ILE A 333 -2.68 18.05 3.57
C ILE A 333 -3.91 18.47 4.38
N LEU A 334 -4.78 17.52 4.74
CA LEU A 334 -6.01 17.79 5.45
C LEU A 334 -6.30 16.70 6.47
N VAL A 335 -6.59 17.11 7.68
CA VAL A 335 -7.11 16.24 8.74
C VAL A 335 -8.42 16.82 9.25
N SER A 336 -9.49 16.04 9.17
CA SER A 336 -10.81 16.38 9.69
C SER A 336 -11.13 15.50 10.89
N SER A 337 -11.50 16.11 12.00
CA SER A 337 -12.02 15.45 13.20
C SER A 337 -13.41 15.98 13.51
N SER A 338 -14.41 15.18 13.24
CA SER A 338 -15.81 15.50 13.47
C SER A 338 -16.41 14.71 14.64
N PHE A 339 -17.39 15.29 15.30
CA PHE A 339 -18.10 14.66 16.42
C PHE A 339 -19.59 14.88 16.24
N SER A 340 -20.41 13.88 16.53
CA SER A 340 -21.86 14.02 16.54
C SER A 340 -22.50 13.20 17.65
N THR A 341 -23.64 13.68 18.14
CA THR A 341 -24.44 12.97 19.16
C THR A 341 -25.27 11.84 18.55
N GLU A 342 -25.41 11.82 17.23
CA GLU A 342 -26.07 10.76 16.46
C GLU A 342 -25.20 10.38 15.27
N THR A 343 -24.81 9.10 15.16
CA THR A 343 -23.92 8.64 14.10
C THR A 343 -24.46 7.41 13.39
N SER A 344 -24.54 7.48 12.08
CA SER A 344 -24.88 6.35 11.20
C SER A 344 -23.59 5.79 10.58
N TYR A 345 -23.04 4.75 11.17
CA TYR A 345 -21.91 4.02 10.60
C TYR A 345 -22.36 3.07 9.49
N LEU A 346 -21.56 2.93 8.44
CA LEU A 346 -21.82 1.98 7.35
C LEU A 346 -21.82 0.53 7.83
N ASN A 347 -20.98 0.21 8.82
CA ASN A 347 -20.85 -1.11 9.44
C ASN A 347 -20.34 -1.01 10.88
N GLN A 348 -20.31 -2.14 11.60
CA GLN A 348 -19.84 -2.22 12.98
C GLN A 348 -18.37 -1.83 13.16
N THR A 349 -17.53 -1.97 12.14
CA THR A 349 -16.10 -1.59 12.22
C THR A 349 -15.85 -0.09 12.21
N LYS A 350 -16.89 0.73 12.09
CA LYS A 350 -16.87 2.21 12.20
C LYS A 350 -15.92 2.92 11.21
N LYS A 351 -15.63 2.31 10.05
CA LYS A 351 -14.67 2.83 9.06
C LYS A 351 -15.24 3.85 8.07
N ALA A 352 -16.53 4.10 8.06
CA ALA A 352 -17.22 5.11 7.27
C ALA A 352 -18.54 5.53 7.94
N ILE A 353 -18.93 6.80 7.75
CA ILE A 353 -20.23 7.33 8.18
C ILE A 353 -21.06 7.78 6.98
N THR A 354 -22.40 7.75 7.14
CA THR A 354 -23.35 8.00 6.05
C THR A 354 -24.32 9.16 6.34
N ASN A 355 -24.16 9.86 7.45
CA ASN A 355 -25.00 10.97 7.86
C ASN A 355 -25.03 12.10 6.81
N LYS A 356 -26.23 12.39 6.30
CA LYS A 356 -26.43 13.43 5.28
C LYS A 356 -26.18 14.83 5.82
N PHE A 357 -26.70 15.13 7.01
CA PHE A 357 -26.54 16.45 7.65
C PHE A 357 -25.05 16.75 7.92
N ILE A 358 -24.24 15.76 8.35
CA ILE A 358 -22.80 15.95 8.55
C ILE A 358 -22.13 16.33 7.22
N GLN A 359 -22.49 15.67 6.11
CA GLN A 359 -21.95 16.00 4.79
C GLN A 359 -22.33 17.43 4.37
N GLU A 360 -23.58 17.83 4.54
CA GLU A 360 -24.09 19.15 4.16
C GLU A 360 -23.42 20.26 5.00
N ALA A 361 -23.42 20.10 6.33
CA ALA A 361 -22.83 21.05 7.27
C ALA A 361 -21.33 21.23 7.03
N MET A 362 -20.61 20.14 6.80
CA MET A 362 -19.17 20.17 6.51
C MET A 362 -18.89 20.80 5.15
N THR A 363 -19.70 20.51 4.12
CA THR A 363 -19.54 21.09 2.78
C THR A 363 -19.68 22.61 2.83
N GLU A 364 -20.74 23.10 3.49
CA GLU A 364 -21.00 24.53 3.65
C GLU A 364 -19.88 25.21 4.46
N PHE A 365 -19.48 24.60 5.57
CA PHE A 365 -18.43 25.11 6.43
C PHE A 365 -17.11 25.24 5.69
N ILE A 366 -16.64 24.20 5.00
CA ILE A 366 -15.38 24.23 4.26
C ILE A 366 -15.41 25.25 3.13
N ARG A 367 -16.51 25.34 2.38
CA ARG A 367 -16.65 26.34 1.31
C ARG A 367 -16.53 27.76 1.85
N HIS A 368 -17.25 28.06 2.93
CA HIS A 368 -17.22 29.40 3.54
C HIS A 368 -15.82 29.73 4.06
N GLN A 369 -15.19 28.82 4.79
CA GLN A 369 -13.86 29.07 5.35
C GLN A 369 -12.78 29.21 4.26
N LEU A 370 -12.85 28.42 3.21
CA LEU A 370 -11.93 28.58 2.05
C LEU A 370 -12.16 29.92 1.32
N GLU A 371 -13.41 30.35 1.18
CA GLU A 371 -13.73 31.63 0.57
C GLU A 371 -13.12 32.79 1.36
N VAL A 372 -13.34 32.82 2.67
CA VAL A 372 -12.76 33.81 3.57
C VAL A 372 -11.23 33.78 3.50
N TYR A 373 -10.66 32.59 3.63
CA TYR A 373 -9.21 32.41 3.60
C TYR A 373 -8.57 32.91 2.29
N PHE A 374 -9.19 32.66 1.13
CA PHE A 374 -8.68 33.10 -0.17
C PHE A 374 -8.79 34.62 -0.36
N ILE A 375 -9.78 35.26 0.26
CA ILE A 375 -9.91 36.72 0.25
C ILE A 375 -8.83 37.36 1.13
N GLU A 376 -8.65 36.83 2.34
CA GLU A 376 -7.69 37.38 3.32
C GLU A 376 -6.24 37.09 2.95
N ASN A 377 -5.95 35.95 2.33
CA ASN A 377 -4.61 35.47 2.03
C ASN A 377 -4.38 35.30 0.52
N LYS A 378 -4.61 36.35 -0.25
CA LYS A 378 -4.57 36.31 -1.71
C LYS A 378 -3.28 35.72 -2.30
N MET A 379 -2.13 36.00 -1.70
CA MET A 379 -0.84 35.47 -2.18
C MET A 379 -0.75 33.95 -2.04
N GLU A 380 -1.28 33.39 -0.94
CA GLU A 380 -1.30 31.95 -0.75
C GLU A 380 -2.38 31.30 -1.64
N ALA A 381 -3.56 31.94 -1.75
CA ALA A 381 -4.61 31.51 -2.66
C ALA A 381 -4.13 31.40 -4.12
N ASP A 382 -3.35 32.40 -4.58
CA ASP A 382 -2.74 32.38 -5.92
C ASP A 382 -1.77 31.21 -6.10
N LYS A 383 -0.91 30.94 -5.10
CA LYS A 383 0.03 29.80 -5.14
C LYS A 383 -0.71 28.46 -5.16
N ILE A 384 -1.75 28.32 -4.33
CA ILE A 384 -2.60 27.12 -4.29
C ILE A 384 -3.26 26.89 -5.65
N ALA A 385 -3.88 27.94 -6.20
CA ALA A 385 -4.56 27.88 -7.49
C ALA A 385 -3.58 27.51 -8.63
N ASP A 386 -2.39 28.07 -8.64
CA ASP A 386 -1.35 27.77 -9.63
C ASP A 386 -0.87 26.31 -9.49
N GLN A 387 -0.67 25.82 -8.26
CA GLN A 387 -0.29 24.42 -8.04
C GLN A 387 -1.39 23.45 -8.50
N VAL A 388 -2.64 23.72 -8.19
CA VAL A 388 -3.78 22.89 -8.64
C VAL A 388 -3.89 22.88 -10.17
N LEU A 389 -3.62 24.01 -10.85
CA LEU A 389 -3.56 24.06 -12.32
C LEU A 389 -2.40 23.24 -12.87
N ILE A 390 -1.23 23.28 -12.24
CA ILE A 390 -0.08 22.44 -12.62
C ILE A 390 -0.47 20.96 -12.52
N ASN A 391 -1.08 20.55 -11.42
CA ASN A 391 -1.54 19.19 -11.20
C ASN A 391 -2.57 18.76 -12.25
N MET A 392 -3.56 19.60 -12.53
CA MET A 392 -4.57 19.38 -13.56
C MET A 392 -3.94 19.22 -14.96
N ARG A 393 -3.06 20.13 -15.37
CA ARG A 393 -2.38 20.07 -16.66
C ARG A 393 -1.51 18.82 -16.79
N SER A 394 -0.83 18.44 -15.71
CA SER A 394 -0.03 17.20 -15.64
C SER A 394 -0.92 15.97 -15.81
N ARG A 395 -2.05 15.90 -15.11
CA ARG A 395 -3.03 14.82 -15.23
C ARG A 395 -3.60 14.73 -16.64
N VAL A 396 -4.01 15.85 -17.24
CA VAL A 396 -4.59 15.90 -18.60
C VAL A 396 -3.57 15.43 -19.64
N LYS A 397 -2.31 15.88 -19.54
CA LYS A 397 -1.22 15.40 -20.41
C LYS A 397 -1.01 13.89 -20.29
N ALA A 398 -0.99 13.38 -19.06
CA ALA A 398 -0.86 11.96 -18.81
C ALA A 398 -2.05 11.15 -19.34
N GLU A 399 -3.27 11.67 -19.23
CA GLU A 399 -4.48 11.02 -19.74
C GLU A 399 -4.53 11.02 -21.28
N ALA A 400 -4.09 12.12 -21.93
CA ALA A 400 -3.94 12.20 -23.39
C ALA A 400 -2.87 11.22 -23.91
N ALA A 401 -1.73 11.15 -23.25
CA ALA A 401 -0.69 10.16 -23.56
C ALA A 401 -1.22 8.72 -23.44
N ARG A 402 -2.00 8.43 -22.39
CA ARG A 402 -2.66 7.13 -22.17
C ARG A 402 -3.62 6.77 -23.32
N VAL A 403 -4.48 7.72 -23.73
CA VAL A 403 -5.43 7.50 -24.83
C VAL A 403 -4.69 7.22 -26.13
N ASN A 404 -3.61 7.96 -26.41
CA ASN A 404 -2.78 7.74 -27.58
C ASN A 404 -2.09 6.37 -27.55
N ILE A 405 -1.54 5.98 -26.39
CA ILE A 405 -0.97 4.64 -26.16
C ILE A 405 -2.01 3.55 -26.40
N LYS A 406 -3.22 3.70 -25.82
CA LYS A 406 -4.31 2.74 -26.03
C LYS A 406 -4.71 2.63 -27.50
N LYS A 407 -4.80 3.74 -28.21
CA LYS A 407 -5.09 3.73 -29.65
C LYS A 407 -3.98 3.03 -30.45
N THR A 408 -2.71 3.31 -30.14
CA THR A 408 -1.56 2.68 -30.80
C THR A 408 -1.51 1.16 -30.52
N LEU A 409 -1.84 0.73 -29.29
CA LEU A 409 -1.85 -0.68 -28.88
C LEU A 409 -3.13 -1.41 -29.30
N ALA A 410 -4.31 -0.76 -29.30
CA ALA A 410 -5.57 -1.37 -29.75
C ALA A 410 -5.58 -1.64 -31.27
N SER A 411 -4.85 -0.87 -32.05
CA SER A 411 -4.61 -1.16 -33.47
C SER A 411 -3.67 -2.35 -33.70
N SER A 412 -3.13 -2.97 -32.62
CA SER A 412 -2.08 -4.00 -32.68
C SER A 412 -2.58 -5.45 -32.69
N ASN A 413 -3.85 -5.72 -32.44
CA ASN A 413 -4.36 -7.11 -32.43
C ASN A 413 -4.31 -7.81 -33.79
N ASP A 414 -4.23 -7.05 -34.91
CA ASP A 414 -4.07 -7.59 -36.28
C ASP A 414 -2.66 -7.33 -36.89
N MET A 415 -1.72 -6.75 -36.13
CA MET A 415 -0.51 -6.13 -36.67
C MET A 415 0.81 -6.86 -36.42
N ALA A 416 0.86 -7.99 -35.74
CA ALA A 416 2.12 -8.74 -35.62
C ALA A 416 2.70 -9.11 -37.00
N ASN A 417 1.84 -9.36 -37.97
CA ASN A 417 2.24 -9.64 -39.37
C ASN A 417 2.73 -8.41 -40.16
N ARG A 418 2.71 -7.21 -39.55
CA ARG A 418 3.15 -5.96 -40.20
C ARG A 418 4.41 -5.35 -39.58
N VAL A 419 5.00 -5.98 -38.56
CA VAL A 419 6.28 -5.53 -38.00
C VAL A 419 7.38 -5.87 -39.01
N GLN A 420 8.10 -4.84 -39.48
CA GLN A 420 9.15 -5.03 -40.44
C GLN A 420 10.26 -5.94 -39.91
N LYS A 421 10.67 -6.94 -40.73
CA LYS A 421 11.72 -7.88 -40.43
C LYS A 421 11.45 -8.84 -39.26
N PHE A 422 10.26 -8.82 -38.65
CA PHE A 422 9.88 -9.88 -37.73
C PHE A 422 9.66 -11.18 -38.50
N VAL A 423 10.28 -12.25 -38.05
CA VAL A 423 10.18 -13.59 -38.61
C VAL A 423 9.49 -14.49 -37.59
N ASP A 424 8.19 -14.76 -37.77
CA ASP A 424 7.39 -15.56 -36.87
C ASP A 424 7.71 -17.07 -37.02
N CYS A 425 7.26 -17.86 -36.05
CA CYS A 425 7.28 -19.33 -36.07
C CYS A 425 5.91 -19.88 -36.48
N ARG A 426 5.88 -21.18 -36.84
CA ARG A 426 4.66 -21.84 -37.33
C ARG A 426 3.73 -22.30 -36.22
N SER A 427 4.28 -22.72 -35.08
CA SER A 427 3.51 -23.20 -33.94
C SER A 427 2.57 -22.12 -33.37
N LYS A 428 1.38 -22.53 -32.99
CA LYS A 428 0.41 -21.72 -32.23
C LYS A 428 0.44 -22.05 -30.73
N ASP A 429 1.16 -23.07 -30.34
CA ASP A 429 1.31 -23.51 -28.95
C ASP A 429 2.25 -22.54 -28.21
N ILE A 430 1.67 -21.71 -27.35
CA ILE A 430 2.37 -20.65 -26.61
C ILE A 430 3.45 -21.25 -25.72
N ASP A 431 3.23 -22.41 -25.13
CA ASP A 431 4.17 -23.03 -24.18
C ASP A 431 5.47 -23.51 -24.85
N ARG A 432 5.46 -23.64 -26.17
CA ARG A 432 6.63 -24.02 -26.98
C ARG A 432 7.29 -22.85 -27.66
N ARG A 433 6.58 -21.74 -27.92
CA ARG A 433 7.08 -20.61 -28.72
C ARG A 433 8.17 -19.83 -28.00
N GLU A 434 9.25 -19.55 -28.69
CA GLU A 434 10.38 -18.75 -28.24
C GLU A 434 10.60 -17.54 -29.13
N LEU A 435 10.84 -16.38 -28.53
CA LEU A 435 11.18 -15.15 -29.24
C LEU A 435 12.65 -14.80 -29.02
N PHE A 436 13.43 -14.76 -30.09
CA PHE A 436 14.80 -14.24 -30.07
C PHE A 436 14.81 -12.77 -30.49
N ILE A 437 15.33 -11.90 -29.65
CA ILE A 437 15.60 -10.48 -29.93
C ILE A 437 17.10 -10.38 -30.25
N VAL A 438 17.43 -10.13 -31.49
CA VAL A 438 18.81 -10.21 -31.99
C VAL A 438 19.36 -8.84 -32.39
N GLU A 439 20.68 -8.67 -32.32
CA GLU A 439 21.35 -7.43 -32.66
C GLU A 439 21.57 -7.30 -34.18
N GLY A 440 20.80 -6.40 -34.80
CA GLY A 440 20.99 -6.03 -36.20
C GLY A 440 20.48 -7.02 -37.25
N ASP A 441 20.59 -6.62 -38.50
CA ASP A 441 20.09 -7.37 -39.63
C ASP A 441 21.00 -8.56 -40.00
N SER A 442 22.30 -8.47 -39.72
CA SER A 442 23.26 -9.56 -39.96
C SER A 442 22.97 -10.76 -39.08
N ALA A 443 22.77 -10.51 -37.74
CA ALA A 443 22.38 -11.56 -36.82
C ALA A 443 21.00 -12.15 -37.16
N LEU A 444 20.03 -11.33 -37.62
CA LEU A 444 18.74 -11.84 -38.12
C LEU A 444 18.95 -12.87 -39.22
N GLY A 445 19.87 -12.61 -40.16
CA GLY A 445 20.18 -13.50 -41.28
C GLY A 445 20.70 -14.87 -40.82
N ALA A 446 21.69 -14.88 -39.92
CA ALA A 446 22.27 -16.08 -39.37
C ALA A 446 21.24 -16.85 -38.50
N CYS A 447 20.55 -16.18 -37.59
CA CYS A 447 19.50 -16.80 -36.74
C CYS A 447 18.34 -17.37 -37.55
N LYS A 448 17.91 -16.68 -38.63
CA LYS A 448 16.84 -17.18 -39.51
C LYS A 448 17.18 -18.49 -40.18
N GLN A 449 18.46 -18.72 -40.53
CA GLN A 449 18.93 -19.97 -41.13
C GLN A 449 19.11 -21.06 -40.05
N ALA A 450 19.59 -20.70 -38.87
CA ALA A 450 19.93 -21.61 -37.78
C ALA A 450 18.72 -22.07 -36.95
N ARG A 451 17.61 -21.31 -36.91
CA ARG A 451 16.45 -21.54 -36.04
C ARG A 451 15.64 -22.78 -36.40
N ASP A 452 14.95 -23.33 -35.42
CA ASP A 452 13.80 -24.20 -35.68
C ASP A 452 12.58 -23.31 -36.00
N SER A 453 12.18 -23.32 -37.29
CA SER A 453 11.07 -22.52 -37.76
C SER A 453 9.70 -22.96 -37.20
N GLU A 454 9.61 -24.11 -36.55
CA GLU A 454 8.39 -24.59 -35.93
C GLU A 454 8.00 -23.73 -34.72
N PHE A 455 8.96 -23.44 -33.82
CA PHE A 455 8.64 -22.76 -32.56
C PHE A 455 9.51 -21.54 -32.23
N GLN A 456 10.54 -21.24 -33.01
CA GLN A 456 11.43 -20.09 -32.78
C GLN A 456 11.14 -18.95 -33.74
N ALA A 457 10.83 -17.79 -33.17
CA ALA A 457 10.66 -16.53 -33.88
C ALA A 457 11.85 -15.60 -33.63
N VAL A 458 12.13 -14.70 -34.55
CA VAL A 458 13.28 -13.78 -34.46
C VAL A 458 12.85 -12.36 -34.85
N ILE A 459 13.29 -11.37 -34.07
CA ILE A 459 13.14 -9.93 -34.36
C ILE A 459 14.49 -9.22 -34.20
N PRO A 460 14.94 -8.41 -35.16
CA PRO A 460 16.17 -7.64 -35.04
C PRO A 460 15.92 -6.30 -34.32
N VAL A 461 16.89 -5.90 -33.50
CA VAL A 461 16.98 -4.54 -32.95
C VAL A 461 18.14 -3.83 -33.64
N ARG A 462 17.85 -2.69 -34.25
CA ARG A 462 18.86 -1.93 -35.02
C ARG A 462 19.46 -0.84 -34.15
N GLY A 463 20.70 -1.08 -33.70
CA GLY A 463 21.44 -0.14 -32.89
C GLY A 463 20.88 0.01 -31.46
N LYS A 464 21.42 0.99 -30.74
CA LYS A 464 21.04 1.25 -29.34
C LYS A 464 19.64 1.82 -29.26
N ILE A 465 18.76 1.12 -28.58
CA ILE A 465 17.39 1.60 -28.32
C ILE A 465 17.38 2.73 -27.28
N LEU A 466 16.28 3.46 -27.21
CA LEU A 466 16.10 4.53 -26.24
C LEU A 466 16.18 4.01 -24.81
N ASN A 467 16.95 4.69 -23.94
CA ASN A 467 16.94 4.39 -22.51
C ASN A 467 15.57 4.75 -21.91
N CYS A 468 14.78 3.73 -21.60
CA CYS A 468 13.43 3.88 -21.12
C CYS A 468 13.34 4.45 -19.69
N LEU A 469 14.38 4.34 -18.87
CA LEU A 469 14.38 4.94 -17.53
C LEU A 469 14.57 6.47 -17.56
N LYS A 470 15.35 6.97 -18.52
CA LYS A 470 15.63 8.41 -18.69
C LYS A 470 14.64 9.14 -19.57
N SER A 471 13.72 8.43 -20.19
CA SER A 471 12.83 9.02 -21.21
C SER A 471 11.39 9.08 -20.72
N GLU A 472 10.70 10.14 -21.13
CA GLU A 472 9.26 10.28 -20.91
C GLU A 472 8.48 9.27 -21.76
N TYR A 473 7.36 8.79 -21.24
CA TYR A 473 6.53 7.79 -21.92
C TYR A 473 6.12 8.21 -23.35
N GLU A 474 5.85 9.52 -23.58
CA GLU A 474 5.52 10.03 -24.90
C GLU A 474 6.64 9.78 -25.92
N LYS A 475 7.91 9.96 -25.51
CA LYS A 475 9.08 9.71 -26.35
C LYS A 475 9.32 8.22 -26.55
N ILE A 476 9.10 7.41 -25.49
CA ILE A 476 9.23 5.95 -25.55
C ILE A 476 8.27 5.36 -26.60
N PHE A 477 7.00 5.76 -26.57
CA PHE A 477 5.98 5.24 -27.49
C PHE A 477 6.01 5.88 -28.91
N LYS A 478 6.85 6.88 -29.14
CA LYS A 478 7.20 7.35 -30.49
C LYS A 478 8.33 6.54 -31.12
N SER A 479 9.05 5.73 -30.36
CA SER A 479 10.11 4.86 -30.87
C SER A 479 9.52 3.65 -31.58
N GLU A 480 9.73 3.55 -32.90
CA GLU A 480 9.24 2.42 -33.71
C GLU A 480 9.78 1.08 -33.20
N ILE A 481 11.06 1.02 -32.83
CA ILE A 481 11.70 -0.22 -32.33
C ILE A 481 10.99 -0.71 -31.05
N ILE A 482 10.74 0.19 -30.09
CA ILE A 482 10.08 -0.18 -28.83
C ILE A 482 8.62 -0.59 -29.09
N THR A 483 7.90 0.16 -29.92
CA THR A 483 6.51 -0.19 -30.24
C THR A 483 6.41 -1.50 -31.01
N ASP A 484 7.35 -1.81 -31.86
CA ASP A 484 7.40 -3.08 -32.60
C ASP A 484 7.72 -4.26 -31.67
N LEU A 485 8.66 -4.10 -30.75
CA LEU A 485 8.93 -5.11 -29.70
C LEU A 485 7.66 -5.37 -28.86
N LEU A 486 6.96 -4.33 -28.42
CA LEU A 486 5.72 -4.48 -27.63
C LEU A 486 4.60 -5.17 -28.41
N LYS A 487 4.45 -4.86 -29.72
CA LYS A 487 3.51 -5.56 -30.60
C LYS A 487 3.82 -7.04 -30.75
N VAL A 488 5.11 -7.38 -30.91
CA VAL A 488 5.56 -8.77 -31.03
C VAL A 488 5.37 -9.53 -29.72
N LEU A 489 5.65 -8.91 -28.57
CA LEU A 489 5.39 -9.50 -27.27
C LEU A 489 3.90 -9.82 -27.08
N GLY A 490 3.01 -8.91 -27.47
CA GLY A 490 1.56 -9.10 -27.48
C GLY A 490 0.86 -8.88 -26.14
N CYS A 491 1.59 -8.83 -25.03
CA CYS A 491 1.03 -8.77 -23.67
C CYS A 491 0.61 -7.36 -23.19
N GLY A 492 0.78 -6.32 -24.03
CA GLY A 492 0.52 -4.93 -23.64
C GLY A 492 1.64 -4.32 -22.81
N VAL A 493 1.32 -3.32 -21.98
CA VAL A 493 2.30 -2.59 -21.15
C VAL A 493 1.79 -2.38 -19.74
N GLU A 494 2.72 -2.38 -18.77
CA GLU A 494 2.51 -2.02 -17.37
C GLU A 494 3.08 -0.61 -17.17
N VAL A 495 2.22 0.38 -16.96
CA VAL A 495 2.67 1.74 -16.66
C VAL A 495 2.40 2.04 -15.19
N HIS A 496 3.47 2.13 -14.40
CA HIS A 496 3.41 2.56 -13.01
C HIS A 496 3.84 4.03 -12.93
N ALA A 497 2.88 4.94 -12.92
CA ALA A 497 3.14 6.34 -12.60
C ALA A 497 2.42 6.69 -11.30
N LYS A 498 3.10 7.40 -10.36
CA LYS A 498 2.49 7.90 -9.13
C LYS A 498 1.23 8.69 -9.48
N GLY A 499 0.09 8.32 -8.87
CA GLY A 499 -1.20 8.97 -9.13
C GLY A 499 -2.03 8.42 -10.30
N MET A 500 -1.55 7.43 -11.05
CA MET A 500 -2.26 6.85 -12.19
C MET A 500 -2.61 5.37 -11.97
N LYS A 501 -3.64 5.11 -11.18
CA LYS A 501 -4.26 3.76 -11.12
C LYS A 501 -4.89 3.47 -12.49
N ASN A 502 -4.57 2.30 -13.10
CA ASN A 502 -5.17 1.73 -14.33
C ASN A 502 -4.64 2.22 -15.71
N MET A 503 -3.36 2.49 -15.86
CA MET A 503 -2.74 2.62 -17.20
C MET A 503 -2.23 1.29 -17.78
N SER A 504 -2.27 0.21 -17.05
CA SER A 504 -1.83 -1.09 -17.53
C SER A 504 -2.81 -1.65 -18.54
N THR A 505 -2.32 -1.93 -19.76
CA THR A 505 -3.01 -2.76 -20.77
C THR A 505 -2.46 -4.19 -20.73
N PHE A 506 -1.61 -4.48 -19.76
CA PHE A 506 -0.90 -5.74 -19.64
C PHE A 506 -1.84 -6.89 -19.25
N SER A 507 -1.71 -8.02 -19.96
CA SER A 507 -2.29 -9.29 -19.60
C SER A 507 -1.32 -10.42 -19.97
N MET A 508 -1.02 -11.29 -19.02
CA MET A 508 -0.21 -12.48 -19.27
C MET A 508 -0.87 -13.44 -20.27
N ASP A 509 -2.20 -13.51 -20.29
CA ASP A 509 -2.96 -14.36 -21.22
C ASP A 509 -2.76 -13.97 -22.69
N ASN A 510 -2.33 -12.73 -22.93
CA ASN A 510 -2.04 -12.22 -24.28
C ASN A 510 -0.56 -12.39 -24.67
N LEU A 511 0.31 -12.84 -23.75
CA LEU A 511 1.71 -13.12 -24.06
C LEU A 511 1.79 -14.26 -25.07
N ARG A 512 2.58 -14.05 -26.13
CA ARG A 512 2.69 -15.02 -27.24
C ARG A 512 3.86 -15.99 -27.11
N TRP A 513 4.66 -15.88 -26.04
CA TRP A 513 5.97 -16.52 -25.93
C TRP A 513 6.15 -17.22 -24.57
N SER A 514 6.66 -18.45 -24.62
CA SER A 514 7.13 -19.15 -23.41
C SER A 514 8.42 -18.55 -22.87
N LYS A 515 9.33 -18.16 -23.80
CA LYS A 515 10.62 -17.54 -23.50
C LYS A 515 10.88 -16.35 -24.42
N ILE A 516 11.45 -15.29 -23.85
CA ILE A 516 11.95 -14.12 -24.54
C ILE A 516 13.47 -14.13 -24.34
N ILE A 517 14.22 -14.34 -25.42
CA ILE A 517 15.65 -14.60 -25.40
C ILE A 517 16.37 -13.43 -26.06
N ILE A 518 17.16 -12.69 -25.29
CA ILE A 518 17.98 -11.59 -25.79
C ILE A 518 19.31 -12.18 -26.27
N CYS A 519 19.65 -11.97 -27.53
CA CYS A 519 20.83 -12.49 -28.16
C CYS A 519 21.58 -11.34 -28.87
N THR A 520 22.64 -10.85 -28.24
CA THR A 520 23.48 -9.74 -28.72
C THR A 520 24.92 -10.19 -28.87
N ASP A 521 25.70 -9.42 -29.62
CA ASP A 521 27.12 -9.66 -29.77
C ASP A 521 27.84 -9.67 -28.40
N ALA A 522 28.97 -10.39 -28.31
CA ALA A 522 29.74 -10.52 -27.09
C ALA A 522 30.80 -9.40 -26.97
N ASP A 523 30.41 -8.18 -27.28
CA ASP A 523 31.22 -6.96 -27.19
C ASP A 523 30.54 -5.86 -26.34
N VAL A 524 31.22 -4.74 -26.19
CA VAL A 524 30.74 -3.59 -25.37
C VAL A 524 29.41 -3.03 -25.89
N ASP A 525 29.22 -2.95 -27.20
CA ASP A 525 28.00 -2.44 -27.83
C ASP A 525 26.84 -3.43 -27.64
N GLY A 526 27.07 -4.72 -27.82
CA GLY A 526 26.09 -5.77 -27.57
C GLY A 526 25.66 -5.83 -26.10
N TYR A 527 26.56 -5.67 -25.16
CA TYR A 527 26.22 -5.57 -23.72
C TYR A 527 25.37 -4.35 -23.43
N GLN A 528 25.63 -3.21 -24.07
CA GLN A 528 24.81 -2.02 -23.91
C GLN A 528 23.41 -2.21 -24.52
N ILE A 529 23.29 -2.79 -25.71
CA ILE A 529 21.99 -3.08 -26.34
C ILE A 529 21.18 -4.04 -25.47
N ARG A 530 21.80 -5.10 -24.95
CA ARG A 530 21.20 -6.05 -24.00
C ARG A 530 20.64 -5.35 -22.77
N THR A 531 21.43 -4.47 -22.14
CA THR A 531 21.03 -3.70 -20.96
C THR A 531 19.86 -2.76 -21.27
N LEU A 532 19.86 -2.11 -22.44
CA LEU A 532 18.75 -1.23 -22.83
C LEU A 532 17.46 -2.01 -23.11
N ILE A 533 17.54 -3.23 -23.69
CA ILE A 533 16.37 -4.11 -23.87
C ILE A 533 15.82 -4.55 -22.51
N LEU A 534 16.69 -4.97 -21.58
CA LEU A 534 16.30 -5.32 -20.21
C LEU A 534 15.67 -4.13 -19.49
N THR A 535 16.22 -2.92 -19.67
CA THR A 535 15.67 -1.67 -19.11
C THR A 535 14.28 -1.38 -19.67
N MET A 536 14.06 -1.61 -20.95
CA MET A 536 12.73 -1.49 -21.60
C MET A 536 11.74 -2.49 -20.97
N ILE A 537 12.11 -3.76 -20.85
CA ILE A 537 11.27 -4.81 -20.26
C ILE A 537 10.96 -4.46 -18.80
N TYR A 538 11.97 -4.08 -18.03
CA TYR A 538 11.82 -3.67 -16.63
C TYR A 538 10.86 -2.49 -16.46
N ARG A 539 10.93 -1.48 -17.34
CA ARG A 539 10.11 -0.26 -17.27
C ARG A 539 8.68 -0.47 -17.75
N LEU A 540 8.49 -1.27 -18.81
CA LEU A 540 7.22 -1.34 -19.54
C LEU A 540 6.43 -2.63 -19.29
N VAL A 541 7.11 -3.73 -18.96
CA VAL A 541 6.50 -5.06 -18.74
C VAL A 541 7.25 -5.86 -17.66
N PRO A 542 7.45 -5.31 -16.45
CA PRO A 542 8.26 -5.92 -15.39
C PRO A 542 7.77 -7.31 -14.96
N THR A 543 6.48 -7.61 -15.12
CA THR A 543 5.92 -8.92 -14.81
C THR A 543 6.59 -10.04 -15.63
N LEU A 544 7.08 -9.78 -16.85
CA LEU A 544 7.80 -10.78 -17.64
C LEU A 544 9.10 -11.24 -16.99
N ILE A 545 9.79 -10.34 -16.27
CA ILE A 545 10.98 -10.70 -15.48
C ILE A 545 10.56 -11.49 -14.25
N LYS A 546 9.54 -11.03 -13.53
CA LYS A 546 9.03 -11.69 -12.31
C LYS A 546 8.56 -13.12 -12.58
N GLU A 547 7.90 -13.34 -13.70
CA GLU A 547 7.44 -14.67 -14.14
C GLU A 547 8.54 -15.51 -14.82
N GLY A 548 9.77 -15.01 -14.82
CA GLY A 548 10.94 -15.75 -15.34
C GLY A 548 10.84 -16.07 -16.82
N LYS A 549 10.24 -15.17 -17.62
CA LYS A 549 10.08 -15.33 -19.07
C LYS A 549 11.26 -14.79 -19.88
N VAL A 550 12.19 -14.06 -19.24
CA VAL A 550 13.29 -13.35 -19.91
C VAL A 550 14.61 -14.09 -19.72
N TYR A 551 15.32 -14.28 -20.80
CA TYR A 551 16.58 -14.99 -20.85
C TYR A 551 17.61 -14.22 -21.70
N ILE A 552 18.90 -14.47 -21.43
CA ILE A 552 20.02 -14.05 -22.27
C ILE A 552 20.65 -15.30 -22.87
N ALA A 553 20.84 -15.30 -24.18
CA ALA A 553 21.62 -16.34 -24.85
C ALA A 553 23.11 -16.02 -24.70
N GLU A 554 23.90 -16.99 -24.27
CA GLU A 554 25.36 -16.91 -24.29
C GLU A 554 25.85 -17.38 -25.65
N SER A 555 26.61 -16.52 -26.33
CA SER A 555 27.36 -16.89 -27.56
C SER A 555 28.79 -17.18 -27.21
N PRO A 556 29.41 -18.20 -27.83
CA PRO A 556 30.81 -18.51 -27.56
C PRO A 556 31.74 -17.39 -28.05
N LEU A 557 32.77 -17.10 -27.27
CA LEU A 557 33.81 -16.13 -27.62
C LEU A 557 34.85 -16.75 -28.56
N TYR A 558 35.06 -18.06 -28.44
CA TYR A 558 36.07 -18.78 -29.23
C TYR A 558 35.49 -20.06 -29.81
N GLU A 559 35.83 -20.30 -31.08
CA GLU A 559 35.69 -21.57 -31.77
C GLU A 559 37.09 -22.14 -31.95
N ILE A 560 37.33 -23.35 -31.44
CA ILE A 560 38.64 -24.05 -31.50
C ILE A 560 38.43 -25.33 -32.29
N THR A 561 39.04 -25.42 -33.44
CA THR A 561 38.92 -26.60 -34.33
C THR A 561 40.21 -27.37 -34.34
N CYS A 562 40.15 -28.67 -34.04
CA CYS A 562 41.23 -29.59 -34.10
C CYS A 562 40.85 -30.86 -34.89
N GLY A 563 41.29 -30.96 -36.13
CA GLY A 563 40.86 -32.02 -37.04
C GLY A 563 39.38 -31.93 -37.35
N ASN A 564 38.60 -32.95 -36.98
CA ASN A 564 37.16 -33.00 -37.19
C ASN A 564 36.36 -32.63 -35.93
N GLU A 565 37.00 -32.21 -34.86
CA GLU A 565 36.36 -31.83 -33.59
C GLU A 565 36.41 -30.32 -33.40
N THR A 566 35.29 -29.73 -32.97
CA THR A 566 35.19 -28.31 -32.66
C THR A 566 34.74 -28.11 -31.22
N TRP A 567 35.48 -27.29 -30.47
CA TRP A 567 35.15 -26.85 -29.10
C TRP A 567 34.71 -25.39 -29.10
N PHE A 568 33.70 -25.10 -28.33
CA PHE A 568 33.22 -23.72 -28.12
C PHE A 568 33.57 -23.30 -26.69
N ALA A 569 34.28 -22.19 -26.55
CA ALA A 569 34.65 -21.62 -25.26
C ALA A 569 33.95 -20.26 -25.08
N TYR A 570 33.29 -20.09 -23.93
CA TYR A 570 32.52 -18.89 -23.54
C TYR A 570 33.33 -17.99 -22.61
N THR A 571 34.43 -18.48 -22.06
CA THR A 571 35.34 -17.74 -21.18
C THR A 571 36.79 -18.06 -21.55
N GLU A 572 37.73 -17.19 -21.14
CA GLU A 572 39.20 -17.48 -21.29
C GLU A 572 39.59 -18.77 -20.57
N LYS A 573 38.93 -19.07 -19.45
CA LYS A 573 39.20 -20.34 -18.72
C LYS A 573 38.79 -21.55 -19.55
N GLU A 574 37.57 -21.55 -20.09
CA GLU A 574 37.11 -22.66 -20.96
C GLU A 574 37.98 -22.84 -22.20
N LYS A 575 38.52 -21.74 -22.77
CA LYS A 575 39.47 -21.77 -23.83
C LYS A 575 40.78 -22.47 -23.40
N ALA A 576 41.31 -22.09 -22.22
CA ALA A 576 42.51 -22.72 -21.68
C ALA A 576 42.30 -24.23 -21.43
N ASP A 577 41.16 -24.61 -20.83
CA ASP A 577 40.78 -26.00 -20.56
C ASP A 577 40.65 -26.80 -21.87
N ALA A 578 40.07 -26.21 -22.92
CA ALA A 578 39.96 -26.83 -24.25
C ALA A 578 41.35 -27.03 -24.91
N LEU A 579 42.23 -26.03 -24.80
CA LEU A 579 43.60 -26.13 -25.33
C LEU A 579 44.43 -27.18 -24.59
N GLU A 580 44.26 -27.30 -23.29
CA GLU A 580 44.90 -28.36 -22.49
C GLU A 580 44.43 -29.75 -22.94
N ALA A 581 43.12 -29.91 -23.19
CA ALA A 581 42.54 -31.17 -23.70
C ALA A 581 43.04 -31.54 -25.10
N ILE A 582 43.26 -30.57 -25.97
CA ILE A 582 43.78 -30.75 -27.33
C ILE A 582 45.26 -31.14 -27.29
N GLY A 583 46.01 -30.64 -26.32
CA GLY A 583 47.46 -30.90 -26.14
C GLY A 583 48.30 -30.40 -27.33
N ASN A 584 49.24 -31.21 -27.79
CA ASN A 584 50.17 -30.83 -28.85
C ASN A 584 49.63 -31.02 -30.30
N LYS A 585 48.33 -31.25 -30.48
CA LYS A 585 47.73 -31.41 -31.80
C LYS A 585 47.60 -30.03 -32.50
N LYS A 586 47.61 -30.05 -33.84
CA LYS A 586 47.41 -28.84 -34.63
C LYS A 586 45.95 -28.37 -34.51
N TYR A 587 45.73 -27.14 -34.12
CA TYR A 587 44.42 -26.55 -33.98
C TYR A 587 44.35 -25.14 -34.63
N THR A 588 43.15 -24.68 -34.90
CA THR A 588 42.87 -23.30 -35.26
C THR A 588 41.93 -22.70 -34.24
N ILE A 589 42.13 -21.42 -33.89
CA ILE A 589 41.26 -20.66 -33.00
C ILE A 589 40.68 -19.52 -33.84
N GLN A 590 39.37 -19.42 -33.82
CA GLN A 590 38.64 -18.30 -34.37
C GLN A 590 37.92 -17.56 -33.20
N ARG A 591 38.17 -16.25 -33.07
CA ARG A 591 37.41 -15.43 -32.10
C ARG A 591 36.13 -14.97 -32.78
N SER A 592 34.97 -15.30 -32.21
CA SER A 592 33.67 -14.79 -32.66
C SER A 592 33.52 -13.34 -32.20
N LYS A 593 33.41 -12.41 -33.15
CA LYS A 593 33.24 -10.98 -32.85
C LYS A 593 31.80 -10.53 -32.96
N GLY A 594 30.97 -11.19 -33.73
CA GLY A 594 29.57 -10.86 -33.91
C GLY A 594 28.72 -12.03 -34.36
N LEU A 595 27.45 -12.05 -33.94
CA LEU A 595 26.48 -13.09 -34.28
C LEU A 595 26.26 -13.26 -35.79
N GLY A 596 26.42 -12.17 -36.53
CA GLY A 596 26.22 -12.15 -37.99
C GLY A 596 27.36 -12.78 -38.79
N GLU A 597 28.51 -13.04 -38.16
CA GLU A 597 29.66 -13.65 -38.77
C GLU A 597 29.67 -15.18 -38.58
N ASN A 598 28.79 -15.69 -37.67
CA ASN A 598 28.72 -17.10 -37.37
C ASN A 598 27.99 -17.89 -38.47
N GLU A 599 28.51 -19.05 -38.83
CA GLU A 599 27.79 -19.96 -39.73
C GLU A 599 26.50 -20.49 -39.09
N ALA A 600 25.51 -20.83 -39.92
CA ALA A 600 24.18 -21.24 -39.46
C ALA A 600 24.26 -22.51 -38.58
N ASP A 601 25.11 -23.45 -38.87
CA ASP A 601 25.29 -24.69 -38.09
C ASP A 601 25.88 -24.40 -36.71
N MET A 602 26.85 -23.49 -36.63
CA MET A 602 27.41 -23.01 -35.36
C MET A 602 26.34 -22.29 -34.53
N MET A 603 25.61 -21.36 -35.15
CA MET A 603 24.49 -20.65 -34.47
C MET A 603 23.41 -21.62 -33.98
N ASN A 604 23.10 -22.66 -34.77
CA ASN A 604 22.15 -23.69 -34.31
C ASN A 604 22.71 -24.37 -33.06
N LEU A 605 23.92 -24.91 -33.14
CA LEU A 605 24.53 -25.73 -32.09
C LEU A 605 24.76 -24.95 -30.78
N THR A 606 25.18 -23.68 -30.85
CA THR A 606 25.61 -22.91 -29.67
C THR A 606 24.51 -22.03 -29.08
N THR A 607 23.56 -21.56 -29.88
CA THR A 607 22.64 -20.47 -29.50
C THR A 607 21.17 -20.83 -29.68
N MET A 608 20.79 -21.54 -30.77
CA MET A 608 19.39 -21.75 -31.09
C MET A 608 18.86 -23.09 -30.60
N ASN A 609 19.64 -24.17 -30.63
CA ASN A 609 19.18 -25.52 -30.29
C ASN A 609 18.94 -25.68 -28.79
N PRO A 610 17.70 -25.99 -28.36
CA PRO A 610 17.38 -26.16 -26.94
C PRO A 610 18.23 -27.19 -26.18
N ALA A 611 18.77 -28.19 -26.87
CA ALA A 611 19.55 -29.27 -26.24
C ALA A 611 21.01 -28.86 -25.93
N THR A 612 21.56 -27.89 -26.64
CA THR A 612 23.01 -27.56 -26.59
C THR A 612 23.30 -26.11 -26.22
N ARG A 613 22.36 -25.20 -26.42
CA ARG A 613 22.51 -23.78 -26.10
C ARG A 613 22.63 -23.51 -24.61
N ARG A 614 23.29 -22.38 -24.28
CA ARG A 614 23.34 -21.84 -22.91
C ARG A 614 22.44 -20.63 -22.79
N LEU A 615 21.53 -20.67 -21.81
CA LEU A 615 20.65 -19.53 -21.49
C LEU A 615 20.83 -19.13 -20.03
N ILE A 616 21.06 -17.84 -19.81
CA ILE A 616 21.03 -17.23 -18.48
C ILE A 616 19.60 -16.75 -18.26
N LYS A 617 18.90 -17.34 -17.29
CA LYS A 617 17.59 -16.85 -16.86
C LYS A 617 17.78 -15.57 -16.04
N ILE A 618 17.03 -14.53 -16.36
CA ILE A 618 17.01 -13.33 -15.53
C ILE A 618 16.15 -13.62 -14.31
N ASP A 619 16.82 -13.72 -13.15
CA ASP A 619 16.17 -13.99 -11.87
C ASP A 619 15.76 -12.66 -11.23
N PRO A 620 14.49 -12.51 -10.77
CA PRO A 620 14.03 -11.34 -10.04
C PRO A 620 14.49 -11.32 -8.58
N ALA A 621 15.67 -11.91 -8.25
CA ALA A 621 16.19 -11.92 -6.89
C ALA A 621 16.03 -10.55 -6.25
N GLU A 622 15.07 -10.41 -5.35
CA GLU A 622 14.66 -9.21 -4.62
C GLU A 622 14.30 -8.01 -5.53
N ALA A 623 13.00 -7.79 -5.74
CA ALA A 623 12.49 -6.69 -6.57
C ALA A 623 13.08 -5.30 -6.19
N ASN A 624 13.42 -5.10 -4.91
CA ASN A 624 14.06 -3.88 -4.42
C ASN A 624 15.52 -3.75 -4.90
N LEU A 625 16.30 -4.83 -4.87
CA LEU A 625 17.68 -4.83 -5.34
C LEU A 625 17.74 -4.60 -6.86
N MET A 626 16.83 -5.19 -7.60
CA MET A 626 16.72 -4.98 -9.06
C MET A 626 16.39 -3.51 -9.38
N ALA A 627 15.43 -2.90 -8.66
CA ALA A 627 15.07 -1.50 -8.83
C ALA A 627 16.26 -0.57 -8.52
N GLU A 628 16.98 -0.83 -7.42
CA GLU A 628 18.17 -0.08 -7.03
C GLU A 628 19.28 -0.17 -8.09
N LYS A 629 19.55 -1.38 -8.61
CA LYS A 629 20.57 -1.58 -9.65
C LYS A 629 20.22 -0.92 -10.97
N PHE A 630 18.97 -1.01 -11.43
CA PHE A 630 18.54 -0.31 -12.64
C PHE A 630 18.62 1.21 -12.48
N GLU A 631 18.21 1.77 -11.33
CA GLU A 631 18.33 3.21 -11.09
C GLU A 631 19.80 3.65 -10.99
N LEU A 632 20.66 2.85 -10.36
CA LEU A 632 22.08 3.12 -10.26
C LEU A 632 22.78 3.15 -11.63
N PHE A 633 22.58 2.11 -12.45
CA PHE A 633 23.33 1.95 -13.70
C PHE A 633 22.68 2.67 -14.89
N GLU A 634 21.36 2.65 -14.98
CA GLU A 634 20.61 3.20 -16.13
C GLU A 634 19.81 4.46 -15.81
N GLY A 635 19.60 4.79 -14.52
CA GLY A 635 18.90 5.99 -14.07
C GLY A 635 19.78 7.27 -14.09
N ASN A 636 19.36 8.28 -13.34
CA ASN A 636 20.03 9.59 -13.27
C ASN A 636 21.12 9.71 -12.19
N ASN A 637 21.35 8.66 -11.40
CA ASN A 637 22.30 8.66 -10.29
C ASN A 637 23.77 8.55 -10.76
N LEU A 638 24.30 9.64 -11.31
CA LEU A 638 25.69 9.67 -11.80
C LEU A 638 26.73 9.53 -10.67
N THR A 639 26.48 10.15 -9.51
CA THR A 639 27.37 10.09 -8.35
C THR A 639 27.48 8.65 -7.82
N GLY A 640 26.35 8.00 -7.55
CA GLY A 640 26.35 6.62 -7.08
C GLY A 640 27.01 5.65 -8.06
N ARG A 641 26.91 5.90 -9.38
CA ARG A 641 27.58 5.09 -10.41
C ARG A 641 29.11 5.23 -10.35
N LYS A 642 29.62 6.44 -10.16
CA LYS A 642 31.06 6.69 -9.97
C LYS A 642 31.58 6.00 -8.71
N GLU A 643 30.89 6.14 -7.61
CA GLU A 643 31.21 5.49 -6.33
C GLU A 643 31.20 3.96 -6.46
N PHE A 644 30.25 3.38 -7.19
CA PHE A 644 30.19 1.95 -7.45
C PHE A 644 31.40 1.47 -8.28
N ILE A 645 31.77 2.22 -9.34
CA ILE A 645 32.92 1.89 -10.18
C ILE A 645 34.21 2.00 -9.36
N GLU A 646 34.37 3.03 -8.56
CA GLU A 646 35.53 3.23 -7.70
C GLU A 646 35.69 2.08 -6.69
N LYS A 647 34.59 1.66 -6.09
CA LYS A 647 34.59 0.63 -5.06
C LYS A 647 34.74 -0.81 -5.62
N TYR A 648 34.07 -1.11 -6.72
CA TYR A 648 33.92 -2.47 -7.23
C TYR A 648 34.54 -2.67 -8.62
N GLY A 649 34.96 -1.61 -9.32
CA GLY A 649 35.46 -1.71 -10.70
C GLY A 649 36.63 -2.67 -10.85
N HIS A 650 37.51 -2.77 -9.84
CA HIS A 650 38.64 -3.69 -9.84
C HIS A 650 38.22 -5.18 -9.96
N MET A 651 37.00 -5.53 -9.57
CA MET A 651 36.48 -6.91 -9.67
C MET A 651 36.08 -7.30 -11.10
N TYR A 652 35.96 -6.31 -11.99
CA TYR A 652 35.48 -6.49 -13.37
C TYR A 652 36.53 -6.13 -14.41
N ILE A 653 37.78 -5.87 -14.01
CA ILE A 653 38.85 -5.47 -14.93
C ILE A 653 39.08 -6.54 -16.01
N ASP A 654 39.04 -7.82 -15.62
CA ASP A 654 39.24 -8.94 -16.55
C ASP A 654 38.06 -9.14 -17.54
N MET A 655 36.94 -8.48 -17.28
CA MET A 655 35.75 -8.46 -18.16
C MET A 655 35.72 -7.24 -19.09
N THR A 656 36.63 -6.29 -18.90
CA THR A 656 36.71 -5.10 -19.74
C THR A 656 37.52 -5.40 -21.01
N ASP A 657 36.94 -5.12 -22.17
CA ASP A 657 37.63 -5.20 -23.44
C ASP A 657 38.66 -4.04 -23.51
N VAL A 658 39.94 -4.36 -23.38
CA VAL A 658 41.06 -3.41 -23.41
C VAL A 658 41.65 -3.42 -24.84
N SER A 659 40.80 -3.38 -25.86
CA SER A 659 41.23 -3.30 -27.25
C SER A 659 41.43 -1.87 -27.72
#